data_68b5781db293cf9a8cd64688c81a04c9
#
_entry.id   68b5781db293cf9a8cd64688c81a04c9
#
_cell.length_a   1.000
_cell.length_b   1.000
_cell.length_c   1.000
_cell.angle_alpha   90.00
_cell.angle_beta   90.00
_cell.angle_gamma   90.00
#
_symmetry.space_group_name_H-M   'P 1'
#
loop_
_entity.id
_entity.type
_entity.pdbx_description
1 polymer ?
#
loop_
_entity_poly.entity_id
_entity_poly.type
_entity_poly.pdbx_seq_one_letter_code
_entity_poly.pdbx_strand_id
1 'polypeptide(L)'
;MSRFRIPGAGRLSPARPLRFTFDGRTYSGLEGDTLASALIANGVHLVGRSFKYHRPRGFLSAGAEEPSALVGIRRDATRQTPNVRATVQELYDGLAAISQNRWPALSFDVGAVNDLAAPLFSAGFYYKTFMWPRKAWKYLYEPAIRASAGLGVAPKEADPDRYAARFAHCDVLVVGGGAAGLSAALAAAESGASVVLADEQAEFGGSLRFESGAVIDGRLGWDWAQGAAARLAAMPNVRLLTRTTAFGYYTQNILGLAERLTDHLAAPDPAAPRERLWQIRAKRVVLATGAIERHMVFPGNDRPGVMLASAGRTWLNHHGAAVGSAVGVFAANDSGWLAALDLAKAGVRVAAIVDTRPAAGEEVTQAARAAGIEVLTGHTVTRTDGRLRIGSMTVRPVSGGGSARRIAVDALLMSAGWTPSLHLFSQSRGKVAFDEATQRFLPGQYAQDCACVGACNGTESLAAAVAEGFAAGEAAGREARKGLAKSPPPLTPPHKGEGDSAAPTTPSPLWGGVRGGGIAASGGGRPPAVDASEPCSGGALGDAAGGVKGRAFVDFQNDVTSKDIRQAVREGMRSIEHVKRFTTNGMATDQGKTSNLHGLAIAAQALGKPIPQVGLTTFRPPYTPVTFGTIVGHARGPLFDPTRRTTTHAWATRHGAVFEDVGQWKRAWYFPRAGEDMHAAVARECRTVRQAAGVFDASTLGKIEVVGPDAAAFMELIYTNPWQKLEPGRCRYGLMLREDGFIYDDGVVGRLAEDRFHVTTTTGGAARVLNQMEDYLQTEFPHLKVWLTSVSEQWAVIAVQGPKSRDIIAPLVEGIDVSDAAMPHMSVREGTICGVPTRLFRMSFTGERGFEINVPADYGEAVWEAVWAEAQKHGACAYGTEAMHVLRAEKGYIIVGQETDGTVTPDDVGLAWAIGKGK
;
A
#
# COMPACT_ATOMS: atom_id res chain seq x y z
N MET A 1 -35.72 -14.56 -16.60
CA MET A 1 -34.83 -14.85 -15.46
C MET A 1 -33.56 -15.50 -16.01
N SER A 2 -32.41 -15.19 -15.45
CA SER A 2 -31.15 -15.82 -15.83
C SER A 2 -31.15 -17.32 -15.44
N ARG A 3 -30.47 -18.17 -16.24
CA ARG A 3 -30.54 -19.64 -16.21
C ARG A 3 -30.26 -20.27 -14.84
N PHE A 4 -29.38 -19.66 -14.04
CA PHE A 4 -28.93 -20.20 -12.76
C PHE A 4 -29.32 -19.33 -11.55
N ARG A 5 -30.15 -18.30 -11.74
CA ARG A 5 -30.73 -17.56 -10.60
C ARG A 5 -31.81 -18.38 -9.94
N ILE A 6 -31.67 -18.68 -8.65
CA ILE A 6 -32.64 -19.44 -7.87
C ILE A 6 -33.62 -18.47 -7.21
N PRO A 7 -34.91 -18.56 -7.51
CA PRO A 7 -35.90 -17.72 -6.84
C PRO A 7 -35.92 -17.96 -5.33
N GLY A 8 -35.88 -16.88 -4.56
CA GLY A 8 -35.92 -16.94 -3.10
C GLY A 8 -34.61 -17.34 -2.43
N ALA A 9 -33.55 -17.65 -3.21
CA ALA A 9 -32.22 -17.81 -2.67
C ALA A 9 -31.44 -16.49 -2.74
N GLY A 10 -30.43 -16.36 -1.87
CA GLY A 10 -29.60 -15.17 -1.78
C GLY A 10 -30.25 -14.00 -1.03
N ARG A 11 -29.60 -12.86 -1.07
CA ARG A 11 -30.00 -11.65 -0.32
C ARG A 11 -30.34 -10.45 -1.21
N LEU A 12 -30.10 -10.58 -2.52
CA LEU A 12 -30.31 -9.49 -3.47
C LEU A 12 -31.79 -9.35 -3.83
N SER A 13 -32.24 -8.10 -3.94
CA SER A 13 -33.62 -7.81 -4.31
C SER A 13 -33.86 -8.00 -5.82
N PRO A 14 -34.80 -8.84 -6.27
CA PRO A 14 -35.12 -8.96 -7.69
C PRO A 14 -35.83 -7.72 -8.27
N ALA A 15 -36.25 -6.76 -7.43
CA ALA A 15 -36.94 -5.55 -7.84
C ALA A 15 -36.06 -4.54 -8.57
N ARG A 16 -34.73 -4.68 -8.52
CA ARG A 16 -33.75 -3.77 -9.15
C ARG A 16 -32.88 -4.50 -10.18
N PRO A 17 -33.46 -4.85 -11.35
CA PRO A 17 -32.70 -5.48 -12.42
C PRO A 17 -31.75 -4.46 -13.10
N LEU A 18 -30.54 -4.93 -13.43
CA LEU A 18 -29.51 -4.16 -14.14
C LEU A 18 -29.20 -4.83 -15.48
N ARG A 19 -28.76 -4.05 -16.48
CA ARG A 19 -28.27 -4.54 -17.77
C ARG A 19 -26.79 -4.26 -17.89
N PHE A 20 -26.03 -5.20 -18.43
CA PHE A 20 -24.60 -5.04 -18.70
C PHE A 20 -24.20 -5.82 -19.94
N THR A 21 -23.00 -5.56 -20.44
CA THR A 21 -22.43 -6.29 -21.57
C THR A 21 -21.13 -6.97 -21.20
N PHE A 22 -20.93 -8.18 -21.72
CA PHE A 22 -19.67 -8.90 -21.66
C PHE A 22 -19.33 -9.43 -23.07
N ASP A 23 -18.18 -9.04 -23.62
CA ASP A 23 -17.75 -9.31 -24.99
C ASP A 23 -18.84 -8.95 -26.04
N GLY A 24 -19.51 -7.82 -25.85
CA GLY A 24 -20.56 -7.30 -26.73
C GLY A 24 -21.91 -8.01 -26.60
N ARG A 25 -22.07 -9.02 -25.76
CA ARG A 25 -23.38 -9.66 -25.48
C ARG A 25 -24.02 -9.03 -24.25
N THR A 26 -25.31 -8.76 -24.34
CA THR A 26 -26.10 -8.20 -23.24
C THR A 26 -26.57 -9.29 -22.28
N TYR A 27 -26.45 -9.01 -21.00
CA TYR A 27 -26.89 -9.86 -19.89
C TYR A 27 -27.69 -9.04 -18.88
N SER A 28 -28.40 -9.74 -17.99
CA SER A 28 -29.10 -9.14 -16.87
C SER A 28 -28.48 -9.57 -15.54
N GLY A 29 -28.45 -8.67 -14.57
CA GLY A 29 -28.06 -8.91 -13.19
C GLY A 29 -28.98 -8.16 -12.23
N LEU A 30 -28.65 -8.15 -10.96
CA LEU A 30 -29.36 -7.43 -9.92
C LEU A 30 -28.43 -6.41 -9.26
N GLU A 31 -29.02 -5.36 -8.69
CA GLU A 31 -28.27 -4.45 -7.81
C GLU A 31 -27.65 -5.24 -6.65
N GLY A 32 -26.37 -5.03 -6.35
CA GLY A 32 -25.59 -5.80 -5.39
C GLY A 32 -24.88 -7.04 -5.96
N ASP A 33 -25.13 -7.39 -7.23
CA ASP A 33 -24.29 -8.39 -7.92
C ASP A 33 -22.88 -7.82 -8.15
N THR A 34 -21.88 -8.72 -8.15
CA THR A 34 -20.64 -8.48 -8.84
C THR A 34 -20.77 -8.87 -10.31
N LEU A 35 -19.85 -8.41 -11.16
CA LEU A 35 -19.81 -8.89 -12.55
C LEU A 35 -19.73 -10.43 -12.63
N ALA A 36 -18.95 -11.04 -11.73
CA ALA A 36 -18.79 -12.49 -11.65
C ALA A 36 -20.11 -13.19 -11.29
N SER A 37 -20.80 -12.77 -10.23
CA SER A 37 -22.05 -13.39 -9.79
C SER A 37 -23.15 -13.26 -10.85
N ALA A 38 -23.24 -12.10 -11.51
CA ALA A 38 -24.17 -11.88 -12.60
C ALA A 38 -23.86 -12.77 -13.82
N LEU A 39 -22.58 -12.95 -14.19
CA LEU A 39 -22.19 -13.84 -15.28
C LEU A 39 -22.51 -15.31 -14.96
N ILE A 40 -22.20 -15.78 -13.73
CA ILE A 40 -22.55 -17.13 -13.27
C ILE A 40 -24.06 -17.33 -13.31
N ALA A 41 -24.83 -16.39 -12.80
CA ALA A 41 -26.29 -16.45 -12.84
C ALA A 41 -26.84 -16.60 -14.28
N ASN A 42 -26.13 -16.04 -15.27
CA ASN A 42 -26.46 -16.21 -16.70
C ASN A 42 -25.84 -17.47 -17.34
N GLY A 43 -25.12 -18.30 -16.58
CA GLY A 43 -24.48 -19.52 -17.06
C GLY A 43 -23.15 -19.32 -17.81
N VAL A 44 -22.54 -18.15 -17.67
CA VAL A 44 -21.24 -17.82 -18.24
C VAL A 44 -20.14 -18.23 -17.29
N HIS A 45 -19.41 -19.28 -17.63
CA HIS A 45 -18.28 -19.79 -16.84
C HIS A 45 -16.92 -19.54 -17.48
N LEU A 46 -16.87 -19.34 -18.78
CA LEU A 46 -15.63 -19.04 -19.53
C LEU A 46 -15.47 -17.50 -19.57
N VAL A 47 -14.44 -16.99 -18.90
CA VAL A 47 -14.25 -15.54 -18.75
C VAL A 47 -12.89 -15.03 -19.19
N GLY A 48 -11.92 -15.92 -19.42
CA GLY A 48 -10.60 -15.55 -19.88
C GLY A 48 -9.85 -16.71 -20.51
N ARG A 49 -8.65 -16.42 -20.97
CA ARG A 49 -7.65 -17.38 -21.38
C ARG A 49 -6.40 -17.23 -20.52
N SER A 50 -5.73 -18.34 -20.25
CA SER A 50 -4.54 -18.28 -19.44
C SER A 50 -3.38 -17.60 -20.16
N PHE A 51 -2.48 -17.09 -19.40
CA PHE A 51 -1.35 -16.26 -19.81
C PHE A 51 -0.37 -16.99 -20.77
N LYS A 52 0.02 -18.25 -20.45
CA LYS A 52 1.10 -18.97 -21.16
C LYS A 52 0.57 -19.95 -22.19
N TYR A 53 -0.44 -20.72 -21.81
CA TYR A 53 -0.98 -21.80 -22.64
C TYR A 53 -2.30 -21.45 -23.33
N HIS A 54 -2.88 -20.28 -23.08
CA HIS A 54 -4.20 -19.86 -23.58
C HIS A 54 -5.32 -20.87 -23.30
N ARG A 55 -5.19 -21.59 -22.18
CA ARG A 55 -6.22 -22.52 -21.73
C ARG A 55 -7.48 -21.78 -21.28
N PRO A 56 -8.67 -22.39 -21.46
CA PRO A 56 -9.89 -21.78 -20.93
C PRO A 56 -9.79 -21.53 -19.43
N ARG A 57 -10.22 -20.34 -18.97
CA ARG A 57 -10.26 -19.95 -17.57
C ARG A 57 -11.66 -19.51 -17.16
N GLY A 58 -12.08 -19.95 -15.98
CA GLY A 58 -13.33 -19.53 -15.33
C GLY A 58 -13.06 -18.77 -14.04
N PHE A 59 -14.03 -18.79 -13.15
CA PHE A 59 -13.92 -18.26 -11.79
C PHE A 59 -13.36 -19.35 -10.87
N LEU A 60 -12.32 -19.02 -10.12
CA LEU A 60 -11.82 -19.89 -9.05
C LEU A 60 -12.42 -19.51 -7.71
N SER A 61 -12.49 -18.22 -7.39
CA SER A 61 -12.96 -17.68 -6.12
C SER A 61 -14.02 -16.60 -6.30
N ALA A 62 -14.55 -16.06 -5.21
CA ALA A 62 -15.56 -14.99 -5.21
C ALA A 62 -15.01 -13.64 -4.67
N GLY A 63 -13.76 -13.56 -4.33
CA GLY A 63 -13.11 -12.37 -3.70
C GLY A 63 -11.93 -11.80 -4.49
N ALA A 64 -11.12 -11.02 -3.78
CA ALA A 64 -9.93 -10.39 -4.34
C ALA A 64 -8.75 -11.36 -4.58
N GLU A 65 -8.86 -12.59 -4.10
CA GLU A 65 -7.93 -13.69 -4.35
C GLU A 65 -8.11 -14.35 -5.72
N GLU A 66 -9.09 -13.93 -6.53
CA GLU A 66 -9.39 -14.46 -7.86
C GLU A 66 -8.21 -14.29 -8.83
N PRO A 67 -7.59 -15.39 -9.34
CA PRO A 67 -6.42 -15.29 -10.20
C PRO A 67 -6.74 -15.22 -11.69
N SER A 68 -7.90 -15.69 -12.13
CA SER A 68 -8.21 -16.00 -13.52
C SER A 68 -9.21 -15.09 -14.21
N ALA A 69 -10.17 -14.54 -13.45
CA ALA A 69 -11.27 -13.74 -13.98
C ALA A 69 -10.89 -12.25 -14.07
N LEU A 70 -9.80 -11.96 -14.78
CA LEU A 70 -9.34 -10.60 -15.08
C LEU A 70 -9.99 -10.10 -16.37
N VAL A 71 -10.67 -8.96 -16.30
CA VAL A 71 -11.42 -8.35 -17.41
C VAL A 71 -11.03 -6.89 -17.58
N GLY A 72 -11.27 -6.36 -18.79
CA GLY A 72 -11.23 -4.93 -19.04
C GLY A 72 -12.60 -4.32 -18.81
N ILE A 73 -12.68 -3.25 -18.03
CA ILE A 73 -13.90 -2.45 -17.86
C ILE A 73 -13.79 -1.22 -18.73
N ARG A 74 -14.79 -0.98 -19.57
CA ARG A 74 -14.87 0.19 -20.45
C ARG A 74 -16.09 1.03 -20.07
N ARG A 75 -15.87 2.24 -19.60
CA ARG A 75 -16.94 3.19 -19.31
C ARG A 75 -17.32 4.02 -20.55
N ASP A 76 -16.29 4.45 -21.30
CA ASP A 76 -16.42 5.22 -22.55
C ASP A 76 -15.16 5.02 -23.40
N ALA A 77 -14.94 5.90 -24.39
CA ALA A 77 -13.79 5.82 -25.29
C ALA A 77 -12.45 6.07 -24.56
N THR A 78 -12.44 6.88 -23.51
CA THR A 78 -11.25 7.31 -22.77
C THR A 78 -11.04 6.54 -21.49
N ARG A 79 -12.12 6.08 -20.82
CA ARG A 79 -12.09 5.39 -19.53
C ARG A 79 -12.10 3.88 -19.70
N GLN A 80 -10.91 3.32 -19.79
CA GLN A 80 -10.72 1.88 -19.88
C GLN A 80 -9.76 1.41 -18.80
N THR A 81 -10.18 0.44 -17.99
CA THR A 81 -9.37 -0.16 -16.92
C THR A 81 -9.16 -1.64 -17.21
N PRO A 82 -7.93 -2.08 -17.54
CA PRO A 82 -7.60 -3.48 -17.70
C PRO A 82 -7.38 -4.17 -16.34
N ASN A 83 -7.35 -5.49 -16.35
CA ASN A 83 -6.98 -6.35 -15.21
C ASN A 83 -7.87 -6.19 -13.97
N VAL A 84 -9.12 -5.76 -14.15
CA VAL A 84 -10.11 -5.70 -13.08
C VAL A 84 -10.60 -7.11 -12.77
N ARG A 85 -10.62 -7.49 -11.50
CA ARG A 85 -11.22 -8.76 -11.08
C ARG A 85 -12.74 -8.67 -11.18
N ALA A 86 -13.34 -9.54 -11.98
CA ALA A 86 -14.80 -9.59 -12.14
C ALA A 86 -15.52 -9.90 -10.83
N THR A 87 -14.84 -10.55 -9.87
CA THR A 87 -15.34 -10.89 -8.54
C THR A 87 -15.38 -9.70 -7.57
N VAL A 88 -14.66 -8.61 -7.89
CA VAL A 88 -14.58 -7.39 -7.07
C VAL A 88 -15.33 -6.23 -7.71
N GLN A 89 -15.54 -6.27 -9.04
CA GLN A 89 -16.30 -5.26 -9.76
C GLN A 89 -17.80 -5.40 -9.46
N GLU A 90 -18.35 -4.45 -8.72
CA GLU A 90 -19.79 -4.33 -8.50
C GLU A 90 -20.50 -3.98 -9.80
N LEU A 91 -21.67 -4.56 -9.99
CA LEU A 91 -22.48 -4.34 -11.18
C LEU A 91 -23.22 -3.00 -11.08
N TYR A 92 -23.19 -2.23 -12.18
CA TYR A 92 -24.02 -1.05 -12.37
C TYR A 92 -24.70 -1.11 -13.74
N ASP A 93 -25.79 -0.37 -13.91
CA ASP A 93 -26.52 -0.38 -15.17
C ASP A 93 -25.68 0.22 -16.32
N GLY A 94 -25.61 -0.51 -17.45
CA GLY A 94 -24.77 -0.14 -18.60
C GLY A 94 -23.31 -0.55 -18.49
N LEU A 95 -22.86 -1.29 -17.48
CA LEU A 95 -21.47 -1.76 -17.37
C LEU A 95 -21.07 -2.53 -18.63
N ALA A 96 -19.94 -2.15 -19.23
CA ALA A 96 -19.34 -2.84 -20.36
C ALA A 96 -18.01 -3.49 -19.99
N ALA A 97 -17.97 -4.83 -20.05
CA ALA A 97 -16.79 -5.62 -19.74
C ALA A 97 -16.31 -6.41 -20.95
N ILE A 98 -15.01 -6.57 -21.08
CA ILE A 98 -14.35 -7.33 -22.14
C ILE A 98 -13.40 -8.36 -21.55
N SER A 99 -13.40 -9.55 -22.10
CA SER A 99 -12.40 -10.58 -21.74
C SER A 99 -11.02 -10.21 -22.27
N GLN A 100 -10.01 -10.71 -21.61
CA GLN A 100 -8.62 -10.47 -21.96
C GLN A 100 -7.92 -11.73 -22.45
N ASN A 101 -6.74 -11.56 -23.05
CA ASN A 101 -5.86 -12.63 -23.46
C ASN A 101 -6.49 -13.65 -24.43
N ARG A 102 -7.18 -13.17 -25.45
CA ARG A 102 -7.80 -14.02 -26.48
C ARG A 102 -7.76 -13.36 -27.84
N TRP A 103 -7.72 -14.15 -28.90
CA TRP A 103 -7.87 -13.68 -30.26
C TRP A 103 -8.39 -14.80 -31.16
N PRO A 104 -9.49 -14.63 -31.94
CA PRO A 104 -10.39 -13.45 -31.95
C PRO A 104 -11.45 -13.50 -30.84
N ALA A 105 -11.77 -14.66 -30.26
CA ALA A 105 -12.85 -14.83 -29.26
C ALA A 105 -12.50 -15.88 -28.19
N LEU A 106 -13.16 -15.79 -27.02
CA LEU A 106 -12.98 -16.74 -25.92
C LEU A 106 -13.26 -18.20 -26.34
N SER A 107 -14.32 -18.41 -27.14
CA SER A 107 -14.73 -19.76 -27.58
C SER A 107 -13.81 -20.34 -28.67
N PHE A 108 -13.15 -19.47 -29.42
CA PHE A 108 -12.19 -19.82 -30.47
C PHE A 108 -10.99 -18.88 -30.38
N ASP A 109 -9.95 -19.36 -29.77
CA ASP A 109 -8.72 -18.58 -29.53
C ASP A 109 -7.55 -19.24 -30.28
N VAL A 110 -6.95 -18.50 -31.21
CA VAL A 110 -5.80 -18.98 -31.98
C VAL A 110 -4.58 -19.19 -31.08
N GLY A 111 -4.44 -18.37 -30.01
CA GLY A 111 -3.37 -18.54 -29.04
C GLY A 111 -3.37 -19.90 -28.32
N ALA A 112 -4.49 -20.64 -28.37
CA ALA A 112 -4.57 -21.99 -27.80
C ALA A 112 -3.61 -23.01 -28.45
N VAL A 113 -3.00 -22.69 -29.61
CA VAL A 113 -1.91 -23.46 -30.19
C VAL A 113 -0.71 -23.57 -29.26
N ASN A 114 -0.52 -22.61 -28.34
CA ASN A 114 0.52 -22.63 -27.32
C ASN A 114 0.37 -23.84 -26.37
N ASP A 115 -0.83 -24.36 -26.18
CA ASP A 115 -1.06 -25.57 -25.38
C ASP A 115 -0.44 -26.81 -26.02
N LEU A 116 -0.40 -26.89 -27.37
CA LEU A 116 0.28 -27.94 -28.11
C LEU A 116 1.81 -27.77 -28.07
N ALA A 117 2.28 -26.50 -28.09
CA ALA A 117 3.70 -26.17 -28.02
C ALA A 117 4.24 -26.14 -26.57
N ALA A 118 3.48 -26.58 -25.59
CA ALA A 118 3.81 -26.51 -24.17
C ALA A 118 5.18 -27.07 -23.76
N PRO A 119 5.74 -28.12 -24.41
CA PRO A 119 7.09 -28.59 -24.11
C PRO A 119 8.17 -27.52 -24.29
N LEU A 120 7.94 -26.52 -25.17
CA LEU A 120 8.85 -25.40 -25.42
C LEU A 120 8.75 -24.32 -24.33
N PHE A 121 7.65 -24.29 -23.58
CA PHE A 121 7.36 -23.32 -22.51
C PHE A 121 7.52 -23.94 -21.11
N SER A 122 8.44 -24.88 -20.94
CA SER A 122 8.74 -25.45 -19.62
C SER A 122 9.25 -24.37 -18.64
N ALA A 123 9.27 -24.66 -17.34
CA ALA A 123 9.82 -23.74 -16.34
C ALA A 123 11.24 -23.31 -16.73
N GLY A 124 11.52 -22.03 -16.64
CA GLY A 124 12.79 -21.42 -17.04
C GLY A 124 13.01 -21.34 -18.57
N PHE A 125 11.97 -21.45 -19.38
CA PHE A 125 12.09 -21.40 -20.85
C PHE A 125 12.80 -20.14 -21.37
N TYR A 126 12.70 -19.01 -20.65
CA TYR A 126 13.44 -17.77 -20.97
C TYR A 126 14.95 -17.98 -21.06
N TYR A 127 15.48 -18.91 -20.29
CA TYR A 127 16.91 -19.20 -20.20
C TYR A 127 17.34 -20.38 -21.11
N LYS A 128 16.40 -21.03 -21.81
CA LYS A 128 16.65 -22.27 -22.52
C LYS A 128 16.19 -22.26 -23.98
N THR A 129 14.96 -21.86 -24.25
CA THR A 129 14.28 -22.09 -25.51
C THR A 129 14.60 -21.04 -26.56
N PHE A 130 14.64 -19.76 -26.18
CA PHE A 130 14.75 -18.62 -27.10
C PHE A 130 16.10 -17.91 -27.04
N MET A 131 17.19 -18.66 -26.84
CA MET A 131 18.54 -18.13 -26.68
C MET A 131 19.29 -17.93 -28.00
N TRP A 132 18.87 -18.59 -29.08
CA TRP A 132 19.54 -18.56 -30.36
C TRP A 132 18.58 -18.26 -31.51
N PRO A 133 18.94 -17.41 -32.51
CA PRO A 133 20.13 -16.56 -32.55
C PRO A 133 20.04 -15.41 -31.53
N ARG A 134 21.16 -15.04 -30.95
CA ARG A 134 21.24 -14.04 -29.84
C ARG A 134 20.57 -12.69 -30.14
N LYS A 135 20.70 -12.19 -31.40
CA LYS A 135 20.08 -10.94 -31.84
C LYS A 135 18.55 -11.03 -31.96
N ALA A 136 18.01 -12.24 -32.17
CA ALA A 136 16.57 -12.43 -32.28
C ALA A 136 15.84 -12.20 -30.92
N TRP A 137 16.54 -12.30 -29.80
CA TRP A 137 15.92 -12.01 -28.50
C TRP A 137 15.29 -10.63 -28.48
N LYS A 138 16.07 -9.58 -28.77
CA LYS A 138 15.62 -8.18 -28.70
C LYS A 138 14.53 -7.83 -29.73
N TYR A 139 14.63 -8.40 -30.95
CA TYR A 139 13.83 -7.91 -32.07
C TYR A 139 12.67 -8.85 -32.45
N LEU A 140 12.67 -10.09 -31.98
CA LEU A 140 11.67 -11.09 -32.33
C LEU A 140 11.08 -11.78 -31.10
N TYR A 141 11.90 -12.43 -30.28
CA TYR A 141 11.40 -13.29 -29.20
C TYR A 141 10.79 -12.48 -28.04
N GLU A 142 11.49 -11.50 -27.50
CA GLU A 142 10.98 -10.64 -26.41
C GLU A 142 9.70 -9.89 -26.79
N PRO A 143 9.62 -9.19 -27.94
CA PRO A 143 8.39 -8.54 -28.36
C PRO A 143 7.21 -9.50 -28.53
N ALA A 144 7.45 -10.69 -29.11
CA ALA A 144 6.41 -11.71 -29.29
C ALA A 144 5.94 -12.27 -27.94
N ILE A 145 6.88 -12.61 -27.04
CA ILE A 145 6.58 -13.10 -25.69
C ILE A 145 5.81 -12.02 -24.89
N ARG A 146 6.27 -10.78 -24.93
CA ARG A 146 5.62 -9.66 -24.24
C ARG A 146 4.21 -9.39 -24.77
N ALA A 147 4.03 -9.42 -26.10
CA ALA A 147 2.70 -9.26 -26.72
C ALA A 147 1.76 -10.42 -26.34
N SER A 148 2.30 -11.62 -26.14
CA SER A 148 1.55 -12.82 -25.75
C SER A 148 1.37 -12.93 -24.22
N ALA A 149 1.98 -12.06 -23.45
CA ALA A 149 2.00 -12.15 -21.98
C ALA A 149 0.63 -11.93 -21.29
N GLY A 150 -0.40 -11.59 -22.02
CA GLY A 150 -1.81 -11.81 -21.73
C GLY A 150 -2.45 -11.14 -20.52
N LEU A 151 -1.74 -10.32 -19.80
CA LEU A 151 -2.35 -9.36 -18.89
C LEU A 151 -2.79 -8.16 -19.72
N GLY A 152 -3.96 -7.58 -19.45
CA GLY A 152 -4.63 -6.59 -20.29
C GLY A 152 -3.75 -5.47 -20.84
N VAL A 153 -4.22 -4.83 -21.88
CA VAL A 153 -3.49 -3.76 -22.58
C VAL A 153 -3.79 -2.42 -21.91
N ALA A 154 -2.74 -1.64 -21.66
CA ALA A 154 -2.88 -0.30 -21.10
C ALA A 154 -3.70 0.60 -22.04
N PRO A 155 -4.55 1.49 -21.54
CA PRO A 155 -5.23 2.51 -22.33
C PRO A 155 -4.22 3.38 -23.09
N LYS A 156 -4.61 3.84 -24.28
CA LYS A 156 -3.79 4.77 -25.07
C LYS A 156 -4.17 6.23 -24.83
N GLU A 157 -5.41 6.46 -24.46
CA GLU A 157 -5.94 7.78 -24.16
C GLU A 157 -5.56 8.22 -22.74
N ALA A 158 -5.46 9.52 -22.53
CA ALA A 158 -5.22 10.08 -21.21
C ALA A 158 -6.40 9.76 -20.28
N ASP A 159 -6.08 9.37 -19.05
CA ASP A 159 -7.08 9.10 -18.03
C ASP A 159 -7.72 10.42 -17.53
N PRO A 160 -9.02 10.66 -17.75
CA PRO A 160 -9.70 11.87 -17.30
C PRO A 160 -10.13 11.82 -15.82
N ASP A 161 -10.05 10.64 -15.17
CA ASP A 161 -10.51 10.47 -13.80
C ASP A 161 -9.65 11.27 -12.81
N ARG A 162 -10.25 11.70 -11.71
CA ARG A 162 -9.58 12.36 -10.62
C ARG A 162 -9.25 11.34 -9.52
N TYR A 163 -8.19 11.62 -8.78
CA TYR A 163 -7.72 10.81 -7.67
C TYR A 163 -7.41 11.70 -6.49
N ALA A 164 -7.57 11.17 -5.29
CA ALA A 164 -7.31 11.92 -4.06
C ALA A 164 -6.33 11.15 -3.16
N ALA A 165 -5.65 11.88 -2.28
CA ALA A 165 -4.85 11.31 -1.22
C ALA A 165 -5.25 11.94 0.12
N ARG A 166 -5.21 11.16 1.20
CA ARG A 166 -5.46 11.61 2.56
C ARG A 166 -4.52 10.96 3.55
N PHE A 167 -4.04 11.77 4.48
CA PHE A 167 -3.40 11.32 5.70
C PHE A 167 -4.43 11.25 6.82
N ALA A 168 -4.34 10.25 7.66
CA ALA A 168 -5.20 10.12 8.83
C ALA A 168 -4.45 9.49 10.00
N HIS A 169 -4.88 9.85 11.20
CA HIS A 169 -4.42 9.24 12.45
C HIS A 169 -5.62 8.64 13.16
N CYS A 170 -5.40 7.53 13.87
CA CYS A 170 -6.41 6.94 14.74
C CYS A 170 -5.74 6.21 15.91
N ASP A 171 -6.49 5.98 16.95
CA ASP A 171 -6.02 5.16 18.07
C ASP A 171 -5.94 3.68 17.67
N VAL A 172 -7.00 3.19 17.00
CA VAL A 172 -7.08 1.79 16.55
C VAL A 172 -7.49 1.71 15.09
N LEU A 173 -6.68 1.06 14.27
CA LEU A 173 -7.04 0.67 12.91
C LEU A 173 -7.37 -0.83 12.88
N VAL A 174 -8.59 -1.15 12.49
CA VAL A 174 -9.03 -2.53 12.28
C VAL A 174 -9.07 -2.81 10.77
N VAL A 175 -8.36 -3.85 10.32
CA VAL A 175 -8.32 -4.26 8.91
C VAL A 175 -9.04 -5.59 8.74
N GLY A 176 -10.16 -5.53 8.03
CA GLY A 176 -11.08 -6.65 7.82
C GLY A 176 -12.34 -6.52 8.69
N GLY A 177 -13.50 -6.45 8.04
CA GLY A 177 -14.80 -6.26 8.67
C GLY A 177 -15.62 -7.55 8.79
N GLY A 178 -14.96 -8.70 8.99
CA GLY A 178 -15.61 -9.96 9.35
C GLY A 178 -16.06 -9.98 10.82
N ALA A 179 -16.55 -11.12 11.31
CA ALA A 179 -17.09 -11.25 12.67
C ALA A 179 -16.09 -10.80 13.75
N ALA A 180 -14.81 -11.24 13.66
CA ALA A 180 -13.76 -10.85 14.59
C ALA A 180 -13.43 -9.35 14.49
N GLY A 181 -13.36 -8.80 13.28
CA GLY A 181 -13.04 -7.37 13.07
C GLY A 181 -14.14 -6.43 13.53
N LEU A 182 -15.42 -6.78 13.27
CA LEU A 182 -16.57 -6.02 13.77
C LEU A 182 -16.62 -6.04 15.31
N SER A 183 -16.37 -7.20 15.91
CA SER A 183 -16.28 -7.34 17.37
C SER A 183 -15.15 -6.49 17.95
N ALA A 184 -13.97 -6.50 17.30
CA ALA A 184 -12.83 -5.68 17.71
C ALA A 184 -13.10 -4.18 17.58
N ALA A 185 -13.71 -3.75 16.46
CA ALA A 185 -14.03 -2.35 16.24
C ALA A 185 -15.06 -1.82 17.25
N LEU A 186 -16.10 -2.61 17.57
CA LEU A 186 -17.08 -2.26 18.61
C LEU A 186 -16.42 -2.09 19.98
N ALA A 187 -15.64 -3.07 20.41
CA ALA A 187 -14.98 -3.03 21.71
C ALA A 187 -13.98 -1.86 21.83
N ALA A 188 -13.22 -1.60 20.77
CA ALA A 188 -12.30 -0.45 20.73
C ALA A 188 -13.06 0.88 20.77
N ALA A 189 -14.13 1.03 20.00
CA ALA A 189 -14.93 2.25 19.94
C ALA A 189 -15.66 2.53 21.25
N GLU A 190 -16.22 1.52 21.90
CA GLU A 190 -16.88 1.61 23.20
C GLU A 190 -15.90 1.97 24.32
N SER A 191 -14.62 1.68 24.20
CA SER A 191 -13.59 2.17 25.10
C SER A 191 -13.31 3.68 24.97
N GLY A 192 -13.90 4.35 23.95
CA GLY A 192 -13.72 5.75 23.61
C GLY A 192 -12.50 6.05 22.74
N ALA A 193 -11.86 5.04 22.17
CA ALA A 193 -10.78 5.22 21.20
C ALA A 193 -11.32 5.71 19.84
N SER A 194 -10.53 6.50 19.11
CA SER A 194 -10.82 6.78 17.70
C SER A 194 -10.50 5.55 16.84
N VAL A 195 -11.51 5.06 16.12
CA VAL A 195 -11.40 3.80 15.36
C VAL A 195 -11.60 4.04 13.88
N VAL A 196 -10.72 3.44 13.06
CA VAL A 196 -10.96 3.25 11.64
C VAL A 196 -11.14 1.76 11.38
N LEU A 197 -12.26 1.37 10.76
CA LEU A 197 -12.49 0.01 10.27
C LEU A 197 -12.48 0.02 8.74
N ALA A 198 -11.58 -0.74 8.13
CA ALA A 198 -11.45 -0.84 6.68
C ALA A 198 -11.72 -2.28 6.19
N ASP A 199 -12.51 -2.41 5.11
CA ASP A 199 -12.76 -3.67 4.41
C ASP A 199 -12.75 -3.47 2.89
N GLU A 200 -12.19 -4.44 2.15
CA GLU A 200 -12.12 -4.38 0.69
C GLU A 200 -13.47 -4.64 0.00
N GLN A 201 -14.44 -5.18 0.71
CA GLN A 201 -15.78 -5.46 0.21
C GLN A 201 -16.70 -4.23 0.30
N ALA A 202 -17.81 -4.27 -0.44
CA ALA A 202 -18.83 -3.22 -0.40
C ALA A 202 -19.58 -3.19 0.93
N GLU A 203 -19.69 -4.35 1.59
CA GLU A 203 -20.43 -4.56 2.84
C GLU A 203 -19.57 -5.33 3.84
N PHE A 204 -19.70 -4.98 5.12
CA PHE A 204 -19.07 -5.72 6.21
C PHE A 204 -19.77 -7.06 6.44
N GLY A 205 -19.05 -8.02 7.04
CA GLY A 205 -19.57 -9.34 7.38
C GLY A 205 -18.58 -10.49 7.10
N GLY A 206 -17.64 -10.31 6.19
CA GLY A 206 -16.64 -11.33 5.86
C GLY A 206 -17.28 -12.66 5.45
N SER A 207 -16.93 -13.78 6.12
CA SER A 207 -17.48 -15.12 5.86
C SER A 207 -18.98 -15.24 6.19
N LEU A 208 -19.51 -14.40 7.08
CA LEU A 208 -20.94 -14.39 7.41
C LEU A 208 -21.85 -14.12 6.20
N ARG A 209 -21.29 -13.62 5.08
CA ARG A 209 -22.02 -13.48 3.81
C ARG A 209 -22.45 -14.82 3.23
N PHE A 210 -21.66 -15.87 3.42
CA PHE A 210 -21.94 -17.20 2.89
C PHE A 210 -22.28 -18.24 3.97
N GLU A 211 -21.98 -17.98 5.24
CA GLU A 211 -22.33 -18.87 6.34
C GLU A 211 -23.83 -18.74 6.65
N SER A 212 -24.62 -19.73 6.24
CA SER A 212 -26.07 -19.72 6.40
C SER A 212 -26.56 -20.23 7.75
N GLY A 213 -25.72 -20.97 8.48
CA GLY A 213 -25.99 -21.56 9.78
C GLY A 213 -25.45 -20.78 10.99
N ALA A 214 -24.69 -19.69 10.77
CA ALA A 214 -24.13 -18.90 11.86
C ALA A 214 -25.21 -18.07 12.58
N VAL A 215 -25.23 -18.11 13.91
CA VAL A 215 -26.12 -17.28 14.74
C VAL A 215 -25.30 -16.60 15.83
N ILE A 216 -25.44 -15.26 15.95
CA ILE A 216 -24.75 -14.43 16.93
C ILE A 216 -25.78 -13.53 17.61
N ASP A 217 -25.80 -13.49 18.93
CA ASP A 217 -26.78 -12.77 19.76
C ASP A 217 -28.24 -13.01 19.31
N GLY A 218 -28.60 -14.27 19.05
CA GLY A 218 -29.93 -14.70 18.61
C GLY A 218 -30.34 -14.25 17.21
N ARG A 219 -29.37 -13.70 16.39
CA ARG A 219 -29.62 -13.25 15.02
C ARG A 219 -28.80 -14.06 14.04
N LEU A 220 -29.26 -14.18 12.81
CA LEU A 220 -28.42 -14.70 11.74
C LEU A 220 -27.13 -13.89 11.65
N GLY A 221 -26.00 -14.55 11.45
CA GLY A 221 -24.68 -13.92 11.46
C GLY A 221 -24.57 -12.71 10.53
N TRP A 222 -25.19 -12.77 9.36
CA TRP A 222 -25.26 -11.62 8.45
C TRP A 222 -26.03 -10.44 9.05
N ASP A 223 -27.22 -10.69 9.64
CA ASP A 223 -28.05 -9.62 10.22
C ASP A 223 -27.38 -9.00 11.45
N TRP A 224 -26.65 -9.81 12.22
CA TRP A 224 -25.79 -9.31 13.29
C TRP A 224 -24.70 -8.40 12.73
N ALA A 225 -24.01 -8.79 11.66
CA ALA A 225 -22.94 -8.00 11.06
C ALA A 225 -23.42 -6.63 10.55
N GLN A 226 -24.60 -6.60 9.89
CA GLN A 226 -25.20 -5.34 9.43
C GLN A 226 -25.63 -4.47 10.62
N GLY A 227 -26.17 -5.05 11.68
CA GLY A 227 -26.49 -4.35 12.93
C GLY A 227 -25.26 -3.79 13.63
N ALA A 228 -24.15 -4.53 13.68
CA ALA A 228 -22.88 -4.10 14.22
C ALA A 228 -22.28 -2.92 13.41
N ALA A 229 -22.31 -3.02 12.09
CA ALA A 229 -21.88 -1.93 11.20
C ALA A 229 -22.72 -0.65 11.38
N ALA A 230 -24.04 -0.79 11.51
CA ALA A 230 -24.94 0.35 11.77
C ALA A 230 -24.66 1.01 13.13
N ARG A 231 -24.37 0.22 14.18
CA ARG A 231 -23.96 0.75 15.51
C ARG A 231 -22.65 1.52 15.40
N LEU A 232 -21.66 0.97 14.73
CA LEU A 232 -20.36 1.63 14.51
C LEU A 232 -20.52 2.93 13.71
N ALA A 233 -21.36 2.94 12.67
CA ALA A 233 -21.63 4.13 11.86
C ALA A 233 -22.27 5.28 12.67
N ALA A 234 -23.00 4.96 13.71
CA ALA A 234 -23.63 5.95 14.61
C ALA A 234 -22.65 6.53 15.65
N MET A 235 -21.45 5.97 15.82
CA MET A 235 -20.47 6.43 16.80
C MET A 235 -19.59 7.54 16.22
N PRO A 236 -19.49 8.72 16.86
CA PRO A 236 -18.74 9.87 16.33
C PRO A 236 -17.22 9.65 16.29
N ASN A 237 -16.72 8.71 17.09
CA ASN A 237 -15.30 8.34 17.15
C ASN A 237 -14.93 7.21 16.16
N VAL A 238 -15.84 6.81 15.26
CA VAL A 238 -15.62 5.72 14.30
C VAL A 238 -15.68 6.22 12.86
N ARG A 239 -14.76 5.74 12.04
CA ARG A 239 -14.80 5.88 10.59
C ARG A 239 -14.84 4.51 9.94
N LEU A 240 -15.85 4.27 9.12
CA LEU A 240 -16.01 3.06 8.33
C LEU A 240 -15.54 3.30 6.90
N LEU A 241 -14.70 2.42 6.38
CA LEU A 241 -14.17 2.44 5.02
C LEU A 241 -14.47 1.10 4.35
N THR A 242 -15.57 1.01 3.62
CA THR A 242 -15.86 -0.11 2.71
C THR A 242 -15.16 0.10 1.36
N ARG A 243 -15.09 -0.93 0.53
CA ARG A 243 -14.39 -0.90 -0.77
C ARG A 243 -12.94 -0.43 -0.65
N THR A 244 -12.33 -0.64 0.51
CA THR A 244 -11.03 -0.10 0.88
C THR A 244 -10.05 -1.21 1.19
N THR A 245 -9.10 -1.41 0.29
CA THR A 245 -8.09 -2.46 0.41
C THR A 245 -6.84 -1.94 1.11
N ALA A 246 -6.49 -2.51 2.26
CA ALA A 246 -5.17 -2.32 2.88
C ALA A 246 -4.13 -3.10 2.07
N PHE A 247 -3.34 -2.41 1.26
CA PHE A 247 -2.39 -3.02 0.34
C PHE A 247 -0.95 -3.11 0.87
N GLY A 248 -0.63 -2.36 1.92
CA GLY A 248 0.71 -2.32 2.48
C GLY A 248 0.73 -1.91 3.94
N TYR A 249 1.62 -2.54 4.71
CA TYR A 249 1.88 -2.24 6.11
C TYR A 249 3.37 -1.89 6.28
N TYR A 250 3.64 -0.67 6.72
CA TYR A 250 4.98 -0.09 6.82
C TYR A 250 5.37 0.09 8.30
N THR A 251 6.57 0.62 8.54
CA THR A 251 7.06 0.88 9.90
C THR A 251 6.18 1.90 10.65
N GLN A 252 6.23 1.87 11.97
CA GLN A 252 5.50 2.80 12.86
C GLN A 252 3.98 2.79 12.67
N ASN A 253 3.43 1.60 12.41
CA ASN A 253 2.00 1.38 12.20
C ASN A 253 1.37 2.28 11.11
N ILE A 254 2.14 2.56 10.04
CA ILE A 254 1.62 3.25 8.85
C ILE A 254 1.08 2.19 7.89
N LEU A 255 -0.18 2.32 7.50
CA LEU A 255 -0.79 1.48 6.47
C LEU A 255 -1.22 2.31 5.27
N GLY A 256 -0.96 1.77 4.07
CA GLY A 256 -1.48 2.30 2.82
C GLY A 256 -2.77 1.57 2.45
N LEU A 257 -3.85 2.34 2.23
CA LEU A 257 -5.15 1.79 1.82
C LEU A 257 -5.63 2.46 0.53
N ALA A 258 -6.22 1.68 -0.36
CA ALA A 258 -6.82 2.15 -1.61
C ALA A 258 -8.35 2.02 -1.53
N GLU A 259 -9.05 3.14 -1.52
CA GLU A 259 -10.51 3.24 -1.46
C GLU A 259 -11.08 3.48 -2.86
N ARG A 260 -12.02 2.64 -3.31
CA ARG A 260 -12.75 2.79 -4.58
C ARG A 260 -14.04 3.57 -4.33
N LEU A 261 -14.10 4.81 -4.83
CA LEU A 261 -15.22 5.72 -4.53
C LEU A 261 -16.33 5.66 -5.58
N THR A 262 -16.00 5.45 -6.85
CA THR A 262 -16.97 5.60 -7.94
C THR A 262 -17.04 4.41 -8.90
N ASP A 263 -16.23 3.39 -8.72
CA ASP A 263 -16.18 2.22 -9.63
C ASP A 263 -17.50 1.43 -9.71
N HIS A 264 -18.32 1.54 -8.68
CA HIS A 264 -19.65 0.90 -8.59
C HIS A 264 -20.81 1.76 -9.12
N LEU A 265 -20.54 3.02 -9.50
CA LEU A 265 -21.58 3.96 -9.93
C LEU A 265 -21.73 3.96 -11.45
N ALA A 266 -22.96 3.94 -11.94
CA ALA A 266 -23.25 4.06 -13.38
C ALA A 266 -22.90 5.46 -13.92
N ALA A 267 -23.24 6.49 -13.17
CA ALA A 267 -23.00 7.91 -13.51
C ALA A 267 -22.31 8.61 -12.33
N PRO A 268 -20.99 8.46 -12.17
CA PRO A 268 -20.26 9.18 -11.15
C PRO A 268 -20.21 10.68 -11.43
N ASP A 269 -20.20 11.49 -10.37
CA ASP A 269 -19.91 12.91 -10.49
C ASP A 269 -18.51 13.11 -11.08
N PRO A 270 -18.34 13.82 -12.20
CA PRO A 270 -17.04 14.07 -12.81
C PRO A 270 -16.07 14.83 -11.89
N ALA A 271 -16.56 15.57 -10.91
CA ALA A 271 -15.75 16.27 -9.93
C ALA A 271 -15.27 15.38 -8.78
N ALA A 272 -15.96 14.25 -8.54
CA ALA A 272 -15.58 13.31 -7.50
C ALA A 272 -14.32 12.53 -7.87
N PRO A 273 -13.43 12.23 -6.92
CA PRO A 273 -12.31 11.34 -7.17
C PRO A 273 -12.82 9.91 -7.40
N ARG A 274 -12.21 9.21 -8.35
CA ARG A 274 -12.50 7.81 -8.63
C ARG A 274 -12.03 6.90 -7.49
N GLU A 275 -10.80 7.13 -7.07
CA GLU A 275 -10.14 6.38 -6.01
C GLU A 275 -9.43 7.34 -5.07
N ARG A 276 -9.19 6.88 -3.84
CA ARG A 276 -8.49 7.62 -2.80
C ARG A 276 -7.42 6.77 -2.15
N LEU A 277 -6.21 7.32 -2.10
CA LEU A 277 -5.13 6.78 -1.28
C LEU A 277 -5.29 7.28 0.15
N TRP A 278 -5.37 6.37 1.10
CA TRP A 278 -5.24 6.65 2.52
C TRP A 278 -3.85 6.23 3.00
N GLN A 279 -3.20 7.12 3.73
CA GLN A 279 -2.03 6.82 4.53
C GLN A 279 -2.43 7.00 5.98
N ILE A 280 -2.71 5.89 6.67
CA ILE A 280 -3.24 5.90 8.03
C ILE A 280 -2.13 5.47 8.99
N ARG A 281 -1.83 6.33 9.95
CA ARG A 281 -0.97 6.02 11.08
C ARG A 281 -1.84 5.70 12.29
N ALA A 282 -1.70 4.51 12.83
CA ALA A 282 -2.47 4.05 13.98
C ALA A 282 -1.56 3.83 15.19
N LYS A 283 -2.05 4.11 16.39
CA LYS A 283 -1.32 3.72 17.60
C LYS A 283 -1.32 2.19 17.77
N ARG A 284 -2.44 1.54 17.42
CA ARG A 284 -2.61 0.09 17.47
C ARG A 284 -3.30 -0.41 16.20
N VAL A 285 -2.90 -1.58 15.72
CA VAL A 285 -3.51 -2.20 14.53
C VAL A 285 -4.09 -3.56 14.91
N VAL A 286 -5.33 -3.83 14.50
CA VAL A 286 -5.95 -5.15 14.61
C VAL A 286 -6.13 -5.72 13.20
N LEU A 287 -5.42 -6.81 12.91
CA LEU A 287 -5.50 -7.52 11.63
C LEU A 287 -6.54 -8.64 11.74
N ALA A 288 -7.73 -8.41 11.19
CA ALA A 288 -8.83 -9.36 11.09
C ALA A 288 -9.03 -9.83 9.64
N THR A 289 -7.92 -10.02 8.92
CA THR A 289 -7.85 -10.24 7.46
C THR A 289 -8.33 -11.63 7.01
N GLY A 290 -8.77 -12.46 7.94
CA GLY A 290 -9.36 -13.75 7.65
C GLY A 290 -8.39 -14.79 7.09
N ALA A 291 -8.92 -15.72 6.29
CA ALA A 291 -8.16 -16.77 5.63
C ALA A 291 -8.67 -16.97 4.19
N ILE A 292 -7.80 -17.47 3.33
CA ILE A 292 -8.09 -17.81 1.92
C ILE A 292 -8.25 -19.31 1.81
N GLU A 293 -9.33 -19.77 1.16
CA GLU A 293 -9.56 -21.19 0.91
C GLU A 293 -8.54 -21.74 -0.09
N ARG A 294 -8.02 -22.93 0.20
CA ARG A 294 -7.06 -23.63 -0.64
C ARG A 294 -7.77 -24.45 -1.71
N HIS A 295 -7.26 -24.44 -2.93
CA HIS A 295 -7.71 -25.31 -3.99
C HIS A 295 -7.05 -26.69 -3.92
N MET A 296 -7.57 -27.68 -4.66
CA MET A 296 -6.97 -28.98 -4.83
C MET A 296 -6.06 -28.99 -6.07
N VAL A 297 -4.87 -29.59 -5.98
CA VAL A 297 -3.90 -29.71 -7.08
C VAL A 297 -4.05 -31.07 -7.76
N PHE A 298 -4.68 -31.10 -8.94
CA PHE A 298 -4.90 -32.31 -9.72
C PHE A 298 -5.05 -31.99 -11.21
N PRO A 299 -4.87 -32.94 -12.14
CA PRO A 299 -4.97 -32.73 -13.58
C PRO A 299 -6.32 -32.17 -14.03
N GLY A 300 -6.29 -30.98 -14.68
CA GLY A 300 -7.47 -30.30 -15.20
C GLY A 300 -8.25 -29.52 -14.15
N ASN A 301 -7.64 -29.19 -13.01
CA ASN A 301 -8.25 -28.36 -11.96
C ASN A 301 -8.49 -26.90 -12.39
N ASP A 302 -8.00 -26.52 -13.54
CA ASP A 302 -8.09 -25.17 -14.11
C ASP A 302 -9.30 -24.95 -15.05
N ARG A 303 -10.15 -25.96 -15.27
CA ARG A 303 -11.28 -25.87 -16.21
C ARG A 303 -12.33 -24.91 -15.71
N PRO A 304 -12.98 -24.11 -16.60
CA PRO A 304 -14.15 -23.34 -16.22
C PRO A 304 -15.24 -24.24 -15.60
N GLY A 305 -15.77 -23.81 -14.47
CA GLY A 305 -16.71 -24.58 -13.63
C GLY A 305 -16.04 -25.38 -12.51
N VAL A 306 -14.68 -25.43 -12.44
CA VAL A 306 -13.94 -25.89 -11.26
C VAL A 306 -13.61 -24.67 -10.42
N MET A 307 -14.01 -24.62 -9.14
CA MET A 307 -13.92 -23.45 -8.28
C MET A 307 -13.88 -23.82 -6.79
N LEU A 308 -13.56 -22.85 -5.95
CA LEU A 308 -13.55 -23.03 -4.51
C LEU A 308 -14.98 -23.22 -3.94
N ALA A 309 -15.08 -23.99 -2.88
CA ALA A 309 -16.36 -24.26 -2.24
C ALA A 309 -16.98 -23.00 -1.62
N SER A 310 -16.18 -22.14 -0.99
CA SER A 310 -16.59 -20.85 -0.45
C SER A 310 -17.13 -19.92 -1.53
N ALA A 311 -16.57 -19.96 -2.74
CA ALA A 311 -17.08 -19.19 -3.87
C ALA A 311 -18.47 -19.66 -4.27
N GLY A 312 -18.68 -20.98 -4.39
CA GLY A 312 -19.99 -21.57 -4.69
C GLY A 312 -21.04 -21.18 -3.66
N ARG A 313 -20.68 -21.21 -2.37
CA ARG A 313 -21.53 -20.77 -1.26
C ARG A 313 -21.83 -19.26 -1.31
N THR A 314 -20.83 -18.44 -1.60
CA THR A 314 -21.01 -16.99 -1.72
C THR A 314 -22.00 -16.63 -2.83
N TRP A 315 -21.86 -17.23 -4.01
CA TRP A 315 -22.79 -16.96 -5.11
C TRP A 315 -24.21 -17.46 -4.82
N LEU A 316 -24.33 -18.60 -4.16
CA LEU A 316 -25.64 -19.12 -3.77
C LEU A 316 -26.27 -18.31 -2.64
N ASN A 317 -25.60 -18.23 -1.48
CA ASN A 317 -26.19 -17.74 -0.24
C ASN A 317 -26.27 -16.20 -0.19
N HIS A 318 -25.38 -15.48 -0.88
CA HIS A 318 -25.42 -14.02 -0.96
C HIS A 318 -26.09 -13.53 -2.25
N HIS A 319 -25.69 -14.07 -3.40
CA HIS A 319 -26.16 -13.59 -4.69
C HIS A 319 -27.34 -14.40 -5.28
N GLY A 320 -27.74 -15.53 -4.69
CA GLY A 320 -28.84 -16.38 -5.21
C GLY A 320 -28.52 -17.04 -6.55
N ALA A 321 -27.25 -17.26 -6.88
CA ALA A 321 -26.83 -17.85 -8.15
C ALA A 321 -26.18 -19.23 -7.95
N ALA A 322 -26.77 -20.26 -8.58
CA ALA A 322 -26.19 -21.60 -8.61
C ALA A 322 -25.03 -21.69 -9.62
N VAL A 323 -24.04 -22.51 -9.30
CA VAL A 323 -22.84 -22.69 -10.12
C VAL A 323 -22.98 -23.70 -11.24
N GLY A 324 -24.02 -24.51 -11.19
CA GLY A 324 -24.30 -25.58 -12.16
C GLY A 324 -25.62 -26.30 -11.88
N SER A 325 -25.94 -27.27 -12.73
CA SER A 325 -27.16 -28.12 -12.59
C SER A 325 -26.82 -29.47 -11.94
N ALA A 326 -25.57 -29.95 -12.07
CA ALA A 326 -25.06 -31.19 -11.48
C ALA A 326 -23.67 -30.92 -10.93
N VAL A 327 -23.57 -30.69 -9.64
CA VAL A 327 -22.35 -30.22 -8.98
C VAL A 327 -21.65 -31.37 -8.27
N GLY A 328 -20.33 -31.53 -8.50
CA GLY A 328 -19.46 -32.36 -7.67
C GLY A 328 -18.82 -31.54 -6.56
N VAL A 329 -18.51 -32.17 -5.43
CA VAL A 329 -17.70 -31.54 -4.37
C VAL A 329 -16.47 -32.39 -4.10
N PHE A 330 -15.29 -31.75 -4.06
CA PHE A 330 -14.03 -32.39 -3.76
C PHE A 330 -13.39 -31.73 -2.55
N ALA A 331 -13.36 -32.44 -1.43
CA ALA A 331 -13.04 -31.91 -0.12
C ALA A 331 -11.86 -32.64 0.56
N ALA A 332 -11.18 -31.93 1.45
CA ALA A 332 -10.28 -32.44 2.48
C ALA A 332 -10.58 -31.80 3.84
N ASN A 333 -11.75 -31.14 3.97
CA ASN A 333 -12.23 -30.51 5.20
C ASN A 333 -13.75 -30.45 5.21
N ASP A 334 -14.34 -30.13 6.36
CA ASP A 334 -15.79 -30.12 6.53
C ASP A 334 -16.45 -28.92 5.85
N SER A 335 -15.77 -27.78 5.69
CA SER A 335 -16.33 -26.61 5.02
C SER A 335 -16.71 -26.87 3.56
N GLY A 336 -16.01 -27.80 2.88
CA GLY A 336 -16.38 -28.26 1.55
C GLY A 336 -17.74 -29.00 1.52
N TRP A 337 -18.06 -29.75 2.57
CA TRP A 337 -19.34 -30.46 2.69
C TRP A 337 -20.52 -29.48 2.85
N LEU A 338 -20.29 -28.37 3.57
CA LEU A 338 -21.33 -27.35 3.73
C LEU A 338 -21.77 -26.75 2.39
N ALA A 339 -20.86 -26.66 1.42
CA ALA A 339 -21.22 -26.21 0.08
C ALA A 339 -22.18 -27.20 -0.61
N ALA A 340 -21.98 -28.51 -0.42
CA ALA A 340 -22.89 -29.54 -0.93
C ALA A 340 -24.27 -29.44 -0.26
N LEU A 341 -24.30 -29.25 1.05
CA LEU A 341 -25.55 -29.13 1.82
C LEU A 341 -26.34 -27.87 1.44
N ASP A 342 -25.67 -26.73 1.30
CA ASP A 342 -26.31 -25.48 0.85
C ASP A 342 -26.92 -25.63 -0.55
N LEU A 343 -26.21 -26.27 -1.50
CA LEU A 343 -26.69 -26.55 -2.84
C LEU A 343 -27.89 -27.48 -2.83
N ALA A 344 -27.82 -28.56 -2.06
CA ALA A 344 -28.93 -29.50 -1.95
C ALA A 344 -30.20 -28.86 -1.34
N LYS A 345 -30.01 -28.04 -0.29
CA LYS A 345 -31.09 -27.25 0.33
C LYS A 345 -31.74 -26.28 -0.68
N ALA A 346 -30.97 -25.74 -1.59
CA ALA A 346 -31.43 -24.84 -2.66
C ALA A 346 -32.00 -25.60 -3.88
N GLY A 347 -32.12 -26.94 -3.83
CA GLY A 347 -32.67 -27.77 -4.90
C GLY A 347 -31.69 -28.04 -6.06
N VAL A 348 -30.40 -27.76 -5.90
CA VAL A 348 -29.38 -28.07 -6.89
C VAL A 348 -28.91 -29.50 -6.70
N ARG A 349 -28.87 -30.30 -7.77
CA ARG A 349 -28.35 -31.67 -7.70
C ARG A 349 -26.86 -31.70 -7.35
N VAL A 350 -26.52 -32.31 -6.22
CA VAL A 350 -25.14 -32.68 -5.88
C VAL A 350 -24.87 -34.12 -6.34
N ALA A 351 -23.97 -34.27 -7.29
CA ALA A 351 -23.70 -35.58 -7.91
C ALA A 351 -22.92 -36.53 -7.00
N ALA A 352 -21.93 -36.01 -6.27
CA ALA A 352 -21.21 -36.73 -5.21
C ALA A 352 -20.36 -35.76 -4.39
N ILE A 353 -20.10 -36.12 -3.13
CA ILE A 353 -19.00 -35.56 -2.31
C ILE A 353 -17.84 -36.57 -2.34
N VAL A 354 -16.70 -36.12 -2.76
CA VAL A 354 -15.43 -36.90 -2.79
C VAL A 354 -14.51 -36.28 -1.74
N ASP A 355 -14.14 -37.06 -0.70
CA ASP A 355 -13.26 -36.59 0.36
C ASP A 355 -12.00 -37.47 0.45
N THR A 356 -10.85 -36.82 0.52
CA THR A 356 -9.55 -37.50 0.64
C THR A 356 -9.35 -38.15 2.01
N ARG A 357 -10.04 -37.70 3.03
CA ARG A 357 -10.00 -38.25 4.37
C ARG A 357 -10.76 -39.59 4.43
N PRO A 358 -10.34 -40.55 5.30
CA PRO A 358 -11.10 -41.78 5.50
C PRO A 358 -12.46 -41.55 6.14
N ALA A 359 -12.62 -40.48 6.91
CA ALA A 359 -13.85 -40.03 7.53
C ALA A 359 -13.91 -38.50 7.61
N ALA A 360 -15.07 -37.91 7.44
CA ALA A 360 -15.37 -36.50 7.70
C ALA A 360 -16.07 -36.37 9.06
N GLY A 361 -16.40 -35.15 9.47
CA GLY A 361 -17.20 -34.91 10.66
C GLY A 361 -18.52 -35.69 10.62
N GLU A 362 -18.94 -36.23 11.76
CA GLU A 362 -20.14 -37.07 11.82
C GLU A 362 -21.40 -36.30 11.43
N GLU A 363 -21.55 -35.07 11.91
CA GLU A 363 -22.69 -34.18 11.64
C GLU A 363 -22.87 -33.91 10.14
N VAL A 364 -21.81 -33.45 9.44
CA VAL A 364 -21.87 -33.19 8.00
C VAL A 364 -22.10 -34.46 7.19
N THR A 365 -21.58 -35.60 7.68
CA THR A 365 -21.76 -36.91 7.03
C THR A 365 -23.21 -37.37 7.12
N GLN A 366 -23.83 -37.27 8.29
CA GLN A 366 -25.24 -37.61 8.50
C GLN A 366 -26.17 -36.68 7.69
N ALA A 367 -25.92 -35.38 7.71
CA ALA A 367 -26.67 -34.39 6.92
C ALA A 367 -26.61 -34.68 5.42
N ALA A 368 -25.42 -34.99 4.87
CA ALA A 368 -25.25 -35.32 3.47
C ALA A 368 -26.02 -36.59 3.07
N ARG A 369 -25.97 -37.62 3.90
CA ARG A 369 -26.73 -38.87 3.69
C ARG A 369 -28.24 -38.63 3.75
N ALA A 370 -28.69 -37.84 4.71
CA ALA A 370 -30.10 -37.46 4.84
C ALA A 370 -30.59 -36.67 3.63
N ALA A 371 -29.75 -35.86 3.02
CA ALA A 371 -30.02 -35.14 1.77
C ALA A 371 -29.93 -36.02 0.51
N GLY A 372 -29.65 -37.33 0.64
CA GLY A 372 -29.54 -38.27 -0.49
C GLY A 372 -28.29 -38.07 -1.35
N ILE A 373 -27.25 -37.42 -0.82
CA ILE A 373 -25.99 -37.17 -1.56
C ILE A 373 -25.09 -38.40 -1.50
N GLU A 374 -24.53 -38.81 -2.63
CA GLU A 374 -23.52 -39.86 -2.68
C GLU A 374 -22.23 -39.37 -2.01
N VAL A 375 -21.71 -40.15 -1.05
CA VAL A 375 -20.50 -39.83 -0.28
C VAL A 375 -19.41 -40.85 -0.56
N LEU A 376 -18.22 -40.36 -1.00
CA LEU A 376 -17.03 -41.14 -1.34
C LEU A 376 -15.84 -40.67 -0.48
N THR A 377 -15.74 -41.15 0.77
CA THR A 377 -14.61 -40.90 1.67
C THR A 377 -13.42 -41.79 1.30
N GLY A 378 -12.18 -41.39 1.61
CA GLY A 378 -10.95 -42.08 1.20
C GLY A 378 -10.77 -42.11 -0.32
N HIS A 379 -11.36 -41.18 -1.03
CA HIS A 379 -11.26 -41.04 -2.49
C HIS A 379 -10.67 -39.69 -2.92
N THR A 380 -10.10 -39.68 -4.11
CA THR A 380 -9.55 -38.46 -4.71
C THR A 380 -10.06 -38.27 -6.15
N VAL A 381 -10.20 -37.01 -6.56
CA VAL A 381 -10.41 -36.66 -7.96
C VAL A 381 -9.08 -36.66 -8.68
N THR A 382 -8.90 -37.56 -9.63
CA THR A 382 -7.65 -37.70 -10.37
C THR A 382 -7.56 -36.83 -11.61
N ARG A 383 -8.71 -36.46 -12.20
CA ARG A 383 -8.77 -35.55 -13.36
C ARG A 383 -10.19 -35.07 -13.59
N THR A 384 -10.28 -33.95 -14.31
CA THR A 384 -11.53 -33.52 -14.93
C THR A 384 -11.46 -33.64 -16.46
N ASP A 385 -12.64 -33.78 -17.10
CA ASP A 385 -12.76 -33.78 -18.55
C ASP A 385 -13.78 -32.72 -19.01
N GLY A 386 -13.59 -32.19 -20.22
CA GLY A 386 -14.42 -31.15 -20.83
C GLY A 386 -13.57 -30.23 -21.71
N ARG A 387 -14.21 -29.45 -22.58
CA ARG A 387 -13.50 -28.57 -23.54
C ARG A 387 -13.41 -27.15 -23.02
N LEU A 388 -14.50 -26.43 -22.99
CA LEU A 388 -14.61 -25.02 -22.52
C LEU A 388 -15.22 -24.91 -21.13
N ARG A 389 -15.73 -26.00 -20.60
CA ARG A 389 -16.28 -26.16 -19.25
C ARG A 389 -16.12 -27.61 -18.84
N ILE A 390 -16.10 -27.88 -17.55
CA ILE A 390 -16.11 -29.25 -17.01
C ILE A 390 -17.38 -30.00 -17.44
N GLY A 391 -17.22 -31.28 -17.78
CA GLY A 391 -18.32 -32.19 -18.13
C GLY A 391 -18.30 -33.46 -17.29
N SER A 392 -17.17 -33.80 -16.67
CA SER A 392 -17.08 -34.92 -15.74
C SER A 392 -15.84 -34.83 -14.86
N MET A 393 -15.87 -35.52 -13.71
CA MET A 393 -14.74 -35.82 -12.86
C MET A 393 -14.45 -37.32 -12.81
N THR A 394 -13.18 -37.69 -12.67
CA THR A 394 -12.76 -39.09 -12.49
C THR A 394 -12.24 -39.29 -11.08
N VAL A 395 -12.82 -40.24 -10.36
CA VAL A 395 -12.58 -40.52 -8.96
C VAL A 395 -11.90 -41.87 -8.78
N ARG A 396 -10.96 -42.01 -7.82
CA ARG A 396 -10.31 -43.23 -7.38
C ARG A 396 -10.09 -43.28 -5.87
N PRO A 397 -10.00 -44.45 -5.23
CA PRO A 397 -9.52 -44.55 -3.87
C PRO A 397 -8.10 -43.96 -3.70
N VAL A 398 -7.86 -43.27 -2.59
CA VAL A 398 -6.52 -42.72 -2.23
C VAL A 398 -5.49 -43.85 -2.07
N SER A 399 -5.91 -45.02 -1.60
CA SER A 399 -5.07 -46.21 -1.40
C SER A 399 -4.47 -46.78 -2.68
N GLY A 400 -4.85 -46.28 -3.85
CA GLY A 400 -4.34 -46.69 -5.17
C GLY A 400 -4.94 -47.97 -5.72
N GLY A 401 -5.77 -48.72 -4.96
CA GLY A 401 -6.53 -49.88 -5.42
C GLY A 401 -7.86 -49.50 -6.06
N GLY A 402 -8.45 -50.35 -6.86
CA GLY A 402 -9.80 -50.18 -7.44
C GLY A 402 -9.84 -49.46 -8.80
N SER A 403 -11.00 -49.59 -9.47
CA SER A 403 -11.27 -49.03 -10.78
C SER A 403 -11.57 -47.52 -10.72
N ALA A 404 -11.13 -46.81 -11.74
CA ALA A 404 -11.51 -45.39 -11.88
C ALA A 404 -13.00 -45.28 -12.20
N ARG A 405 -13.70 -44.40 -11.53
CA ARG A 405 -15.11 -44.07 -11.77
C ARG A 405 -15.25 -42.67 -12.36
N ARG A 406 -16.02 -42.54 -13.44
CA ARG A 406 -16.34 -41.26 -14.06
C ARG A 406 -17.72 -40.80 -13.61
N ILE A 407 -17.81 -39.60 -13.13
CA ILE A 407 -19.06 -38.95 -12.65
C ILE A 407 -19.32 -37.72 -13.52
N ALA A 408 -20.50 -37.63 -14.11
CA ALA A 408 -20.90 -36.49 -14.92
C ALA A 408 -21.26 -35.30 -14.02
N VAL A 409 -20.62 -34.16 -14.26
CA VAL A 409 -20.83 -32.89 -13.53
C VAL A 409 -20.62 -31.71 -14.46
N ASP A 410 -21.35 -30.61 -14.22
CA ASP A 410 -21.16 -29.35 -14.95
C ASP A 410 -20.54 -28.23 -14.09
N ALA A 411 -20.32 -28.52 -12.80
CA ALA A 411 -19.43 -27.75 -11.91
C ALA A 411 -18.77 -28.66 -10.87
N LEU A 412 -17.59 -28.27 -10.39
CA LEU A 412 -16.87 -28.96 -9.30
C LEU A 412 -16.42 -27.92 -8.27
N LEU A 413 -16.93 -28.03 -7.07
CA LEU A 413 -16.50 -27.24 -5.93
C LEU A 413 -15.37 -27.97 -5.20
N MET A 414 -14.29 -27.28 -4.83
CA MET A 414 -13.15 -27.88 -4.16
C MET A 414 -12.74 -27.10 -2.92
N SER A 415 -12.29 -27.83 -1.89
CA SER A 415 -11.77 -27.25 -0.66
C SER A 415 -10.66 -28.10 -0.08
N ALA A 416 -9.45 -27.56 -0.01
CA ALA A 416 -8.28 -28.16 0.62
C ALA A 416 -7.96 -27.56 2.00
N GLY A 417 -8.92 -26.87 2.62
CA GLY A 417 -8.74 -26.15 3.89
C GLY A 417 -8.45 -24.67 3.69
N TRP A 418 -8.00 -24.02 4.74
CA TRP A 418 -7.86 -22.57 4.80
C TRP A 418 -6.43 -22.14 5.14
N THR A 419 -5.98 -21.03 4.56
CA THR A 419 -4.67 -20.41 4.80
C THR A 419 -4.86 -19.02 5.38
N PRO A 420 -4.37 -18.73 6.60
CA PRO A 420 -4.42 -17.39 7.17
C PRO A 420 -3.84 -16.32 6.26
N SER A 421 -4.48 -15.16 6.17
CA SER A 421 -4.06 -14.03 5.34
C SER A 421 -3.02 -13.19 6.08
N LEU A 422 -1.75 -13.60 6.06
CA LEU A 422 -0.65 -13.06 6.85
C LEU A 422 0.20 -12.01 6.13
N HIS A 423 -0.19 -11.56 4.97
CA HIS A 423 0.63 -10.66 4.16
C HIS A 423 0.91 -9.33 4.88
N LEU A 424 -0.09 -8.68 5.46
CA LEU A 424 0.11 -7.44 6.22
C LEU A 424 0.94 -7.67 7.49
N PHE A 425 0.68 -8.77 8.21
CA PHE A 425 1.49 -9.15 9.36
C PHE A 425 2.97 -9.35 8.98
N SER A 426 3.25 -10.03 7.88
CA SER A 426 4.62 -10.22 7.37
C SER A 426 5.26 -8.90 6.93
N GLN A 427 4.50 -7.99 6.29
CA GLN A 427 4.97 -6.67 5.89
C GLN A 427 5.30 -5.77 7.09
N SER A 428 4.61 -5.93 8.22
CA SER A 428 4.95 -5.26 9.47
C SER A 428 6.26 -5.75 10.10
N ARG A 429 6.99 -6.64 9.39
CA ARG A 429 8.18 -7.39 9.84
C ARG A 429 7.89 -8.45 10.91
N GLY A 430 6.63 -8.80 11.13
CA GLY A 430 6.24 -9.94 11.95
C GLY A 430 6.77 -11.25 11.36
N LYS A 431 7.25 -12.14 12.20
CA LYS A 431 7.74 -13.46 11.79
C LYS A 431 6.64 -14.49 11.94
N VAL A 432 6.34 -15.19 10.85
CA VAL A 432 5.38 -16.28 10.86
C VAL A 432 6.01 -17.58 11.35
N ALA A 433 5.21 -18.43 11.99
CA ALA A 433 5.57 -19.77 12.45
C ALA A 433 4.73 -20.81 11.69
N PHE A 434 5.33 -21.93 11.29
CA PHE A 434 4.61 -23.02 10.66
C PHE A 434 4.05 -23.97 11.72
N ASP A 435 2.77 -24.23 11.66
CA ASP A 435 2.08 -25.21 12.49
C ASP A 435 1.96 -26.54 11.73
N GLU A 436 2.66 -27.57 12.21
CA GLU A 436 2.69 -28.88 11.57
C GLU A 436 1.36 -29.63 11.72
N ALA A 437 0.62 -29.40 12.79
CA ALA A 437 -0.66 -30.07 13.03
C ALA A 437 -1.73 -29.66 12.03
N THR A 438 -1.79 -28.37 11.72
CA THR A 438 -2.77 -27.80 10.77
C THR A 438 -2.19 -27.51 9.38
N GLN A 439 -0.89 -27.74 9.18
CA GLN A 439 -0.19 -27.54 7.92
C GLN A 439 -0.39 -26.13 7.35
N ARG A 440 -0.18 -25.09 8.19
CA ARG A 440 -0.34 -23.68 7.83
C ARG A 440 0.62 -22.77 8.60
N PHE A 441 0.86 -21.58 8.08
CA PHE A 441 1.58 -20.55 8.79
C PHE A 441 0.63 -19.76 9.69
N LEU A 442 1.11 -19.42 10.87
CA LEU A 442 0.42 -18.62 11.89
C LEU A 442 1.29 -17.41 12.27
N PRO A 443 0.72 -16.33 12.83
CA PRO A 443 1.50 -15.26 13.42
C PRO A 443 2.41 -15.81 14.54
N GLY A 444 3.68 -15.47 14.47
CA GLY A 444 4.67 -15.87 15.47
C GLY A 444 5.14 -14.67 16.30
N GLN A 445 6.27 -14.07 15.91
CA GLN A 445 6.85 -12.92 16.60
C GLN A 445 6.34 -11.62 16.00
N TYR A 446 5.78 -10.75 16.81
CA TYR A 446 5.33 -9.40 16.41
C TYR A 446 6.48 -8.41 16.47
N ALA A 447 6.56 -7.50 15.49
CA ALA A 447 7.58 -6.45 15.41
C ALA A 447 7.01 -5.04 15.61
N GLN A 448 5.70 -4.87 15.53
CA GLN A 448 5.00 -3.61 15.74
C GLN A 448 3.77 -3.82 16.63
N ASP A 449 3.17 -2.74 17.07
CA ASP A 449 2.00 -2.72 17.95
C ASP A 449 0.73 -3.15 17.19
N CYS A 450 0.64 -4.44 16.91
CA CYS A 450 -0.50 -5.03 16.20
C CYS A 450 -0.93 -6.37 16.82
N ALA A 451 -2.17 -6.76 16.54
CA ALA A 451 -2.72 -8.07 16.90
C ALA A 451 -3.36 -8.71 15.66
N CYS A 452 -3.17 -10.02 15.47
CA CYS A 452 -3.94 -10.82 14.52
C CYS A 452 -5.08 -11.51 15.25
N VAL A 453 -6.29 -11.51 14.65
CA VAL A 453 -7.50 -12.07 15.28
C VAL A 453 -8.33 -12.91 14.31
N GLY A 454 -9.07 -13.89 14.82
CA GLY A 454 -9.91 -14.78 14.05
C GLY A 454 -9.11 -15.69 13.11
N ALA A 455 -9.64 -15.99 11.91
CA ALA A 455 -8.99 -16.92 11.00
C ALA A 455 -7.59 -16.46 10.54
N CYS A 456 -7.28 -15.16 10.58
CA CYS A 456 -5.93 -14.62 10.39
C CYS A 456 -4.95 -15.12 11.46
N ASN A 457 -5.40 -15.31 12.70
CA ASN A 457 -4.64 -15.89 13.79
C ASN A 457 -4.71 -17.43 13.83
N GLY A 458 -5.41 -18.05 12.89
CA GLY A 458 -5.64 -19.50 12.85
C GLY A 458 -6.82 -19.98 13.69
N THR A 459 -7.62 -19.07 14.22
CA THR A 459 -8.80 -19.40 15.04
C THR A 459 -9.94 -19.86 14.12
N GLU A 460 -10.36 -21.11 14.25
CA GLU A 460 -11.34 -21.76 13.38
C GLU A 460 -12.79 -21.57 13.86
N SER A 461 -13.01 -21.60 15.17
CA SER A 461 -14.33 -21.43 15.76
C SER A 461 -14.81 -19.99 15.67
N LEU A 462 -16.02 -19.75 15.17
CA LEU A 462 -16.64 -18.44 15.13
C LEU A 462 -16.75 -17.81 16.51
N ALA A 463 -17.11 -18.60 17.53
CA ALA A 463 -17.22 -18.12 18.91
C ALA A 463 -15.87 -17.63 19.43
N ALA A 464 -14.82 -18.42 19.23
CA ALA A 464 -13.46 -18.03 19.63
C ALA A 464 -12.97 -16.79 18.85
N ALA A 465 -13.26 -16.71 17.55
CA ALA A 465 -12.88 -15.58 16.70
C ALA A 465 -13.54 -14.26 17.15
N VAL A 466 -14.83 -14.31 17.49
CA VAL A 466 -15.60 -13.15 18.02
C VAL A 466 -15.04 -12.71 19.38
N ALA A 467 -14.79 -13.67 20.28
CA ALA A 467 -14.23 -13.38 21.62
C ALA A 467 -12.80 -12.83 21.53
N GLU A 468 -11.98 -13.38 20.65
CA GLU A 468 -10.60 -12.91 20.38
C GLU A 468 -10.61 -11.49 19.82
N GLY A 469 -11.49 -11.22 18.84
CA GLY A 469 -11.67 -9.89 18.30
C GLY A 469 -12.08 -8.88 19.37
N PHE A 470 -13.06 -9.22 20.19
CA PHE A 470 -13.50 -8.36 21.29
C PHE A 470 -12.36 -8.04 22.26
N ALA A 471 -11.64 -9.06 22.73
CA ALA A 471 -10.53 -8.88 23.68
C ALA A 471 -9.40 -8.03 23.08
N ALA A 472 -9.04 -8.27 21.81
CA ALA A 472 -8.01 -7.49 21.13
C ALA A 472 -8.43 -6.03 20.93
N GLY A 473 -9.68 -5.77 20.55
CA GLY A 473 -10.23 -4.45 20.37
C GLY A 473 -10.27 -3.65 21.69
N GLU A 474 -10.75 -4.28 22.76
CA GLU A 474 -10.78 -3.67 24.09
C GLU A 474 -9.36 -3.35 24.60
N ALA A 475 -8.41 -4.26 24.44
CA ALA A 475 -7.02 -4.05 24.82
C ALA A 475 -6.39 -2.93 23.99
N ALA A 476 -6.55 -2.96 22.67
CA ALA A 476 -6.03 -1.93 21.78
C ALA A 476 -6.56 -0.53 22.11
N GLY A 477 -7.88 -0.42 22.36
CA GLY A 477 -8.51 0.84 22.74
C GLY A 477 -8.01 1.38 24.08
N ARG A 478 -7.88 0.52 25.10
CA ARG A 478 -7.33 0.92 26.42
C ARG A 478 -5.88 1.36 26.33
N GLU A 479 -5.05 0.61 25.61
CA GLU A 479 -3.62 0.89 25.51
C GLU A 479 -3.32 2.13 24.69
N ALA A 480 -4.04 2.36 23.59
CA ALA A 480 -3.90 3.56 22.79
C ALA A 480 -4.21 4.85 23.56
N ARG A 481 -5.07 4.78 24.58
CA ARG A 481 -5.42 5.90 25.47
C ARG A 481 -4.47 6.09 26.65
N LYS A 482 -3.78 5.05 27.13
CA LYS A 482 -2.79 5.15 28.21
C LYS A 482 -1.61 6.07 27.86
N GLY A 483 -1.25 6.18 26.60
CA GLY A 483 -0.19 7.07 26.11
C GLY A 483 -0.48 8.57 26.32
N LEU A 484 -1.74 8.95 26.52
CA LEU A 484 -2.15 10.33 26.85
C LEU A 484 -1.97 10.69 28.34
N ALA A 485 -1.73 9.72 29.20
CA ALA A 485 -1.66 9.90 30.65
C ALA A 485 -0.22 9.79 31.23
N LYS A 486 0.79 9.54 30.41
CA LYS A 486 2.18 9.51 30.87
C LYS A 486 2.82 10.89 30.72
N SER A 487 3.19 11.50 31.85
CA SER A 487 4.17 12.60 31.87
C SER A 487 5.45 12.14 31.15
N PRO A 488 6.12 13.01 30.37
CA PRO A 488 7.36 12.65 29.72
C PRO A 488 8.38 12.16 30.74
N PRO A 489 9.23 11.19 30.39
CA PRO A 489 10.37 10.84 31.24
C PRO A 489 11.22 12.09 31.41
N PRO A 490 11.80 12.31 32.60
CA PRO A 490 12.68 13.43 32.81
C PRO A 490 13.84 13.38 31.82
N LEU A 491 14.13 14.52 31.19
CA LEU A 491 15.27 14.72 30.28
C LEU A 491 16.56 14.64 31.08
N THR A 492 16.97 13.46 31.45
CA THR A 492 18.31 13.20 32.00
C THR A 492 19.11 12.49 30.89
N PRO A 493 20.19 13.10 30.39
CA PRO A 493 21.07 12.40 29.46
C PRO A 493 21.67 11.19 30.19
N PRO A 494 21.90 10.06 29.49
CA PRO A 494 22.60 8.93 30.09
C PRO A 494 24.03 9.37 30.45
N HIS A 495 24.40 9.18 31.71
CA HIS A 495 25.77 9.36 32.17
C HIS A 495 26.70 8.40 31.39
N LYS A 496 27.73 8.99 30.75
CA LYS A 496 28.89 8.21 30.32
C LYS A 496 29.57 7.63 31.56
N GLY A 497 29.60 6.34 31.63
CA GLY A 497 30.45 5.64 32.62
C GLY A 497 30.04 4.17 32.68
N GLU A 498 31.03 3.36 32.30
CA GLU A 498 31.16 1.93 32.51
C GLU A 498 30.50 1.00 31.49
N GLY A 499 31.41 0.46 30.65
CA GLY A 499 31.13 -0.72 29.87
C GLY A 499 30.96 -1.90 30.78
N ASP A 500 29.84 -2.58 30.59
CA ASP A 500 29.76 -4.01 30.86
C ASP A 500 28.81 -4.67 29.87
N SER A 501 29.28 -5.81 29.40
CA SER A 501 28.63 -6.67 28.45
C SER A 501 27.28 -7.14 28.97
N ALA A 502 26.20 -6.53 28.56
CA ALA A 502 24.86 -7.08 28.71
C ALA A 502 24.35 -7.57 27.36
N ALA A 503 24.05 -8.87 27.31
CA ALA A 503 23.36 -9.50 26.21
C ALA A 503 22.09 -8.71 25.82
N PRO A 504 21.66 -8.75 24.54
CA PRO A 504 20.51 -8.00 24.11
C PRO A 504 19.29 -8.43 24.92
N THR A 505 18.76 -7.53 25.73
CA THR A 505 17.47 -7.70 26.39
C THR A 505 16.42 -7.79 25.28
N THR A 506 15.90 -8.99 25.08
CA THR A 506 14.70 -9.20 24.29
C THR A 506 13.61 -8.24 24.76
N PRO A 507 12.95 -7.50 23.86
CA PRO A 507 11.75 -6.77 24.23
C PRO A 507 10.79 -7.76 24.89
N SER A 508 10.29 -7.44 26.07
CA SER A 508 9.26 -8.23 26.73
C SER A 508 8.11 -8.46 25.75
N PRO A 509 7.63 -9.71 25.58
CA PRO A 509 6.48 -9.97 24.74
C PRO A 509 5.25 -9.38 25.39
N LEU A 510 4.88 -8.17 25.04
CA LEU A 510 3.64 -7.51 25.49
C LEU A 510 2.38 -8.20 24.94
N TRP A 511 2.56 -9.14 24.02
CA TRP A 511 1.53 -9.99 23.48
C TRP A 511 2.04 -11.42 23.38
N GLY A 512 2.09 -12.09 24.52
CA GLY A 512 2.11 -13.54 24.52
C GLY A 512 0.83 -14.02 23.86
N GLY A 513 0.96 -14.78 22.77
CA GLY A 513 -0.19 -15.40 22.13
C GLY A 513 -1.08 -16.05 23.18
N VAL A 514 -2.34 -15.62 23.25
CA VAL A 514 -3.35 -16.22 24.12
C VAL A 514 -3.61 -17.62 23.59
N ARG A 515 -2.79 -18.56 24.00
CA ARG A 515 -3.18 -19.96 23.98
C ARG A 515 -4.12 -20.15 25.18
N GLY A 516 -5.42 -20.19 24.92
CA GLY A 516 -6.47 -20.78 25.74
C GLY A 516 -6.33 -20.66 27.27
N GLY A 517 -6.15 -19.47 27.81
CA GLY A 517 -6.24 -19.21 29.25
C GLY A 517 -7.25 -18.12 29.49
N GLY A 518 -8.33 -18.42 30.23
CA GLY A 518 -9.43 -17.50 30.49
C GLY A 518 -8.93 -16.17 31.05
N ILE A 519 -9.10 -15.10 30.33
CA ILE A 519 -8.85 -13.73 30.78
C ILE A 519 -10.08 -13.31 31.58
N ALA A 520 -9.90 -13.09 32.87
CA ALA A 520 -10.93 -12.51 33.73
C ALA A 520 -11.26 -11.08 33.21
N ALA A 521 -12.49 -10.88 32.83
CA ALA A 521 -13.02 -9.58 32.38
C ALA A 521 -13.11 -8.64 33.59
N SER A 522 -12.31 -7.57 33.60
CA SER A 522 -12.47 -6.47 34.52
C SER A 522 -13.09 -5.26 33.80
N GLY A 523 -14.40 -5.08 33.94
CA GLY A 523 -15.10 -3.80 33.75
C GLY A 523 -15.14 -3.29 32.32
N GLY A 524 -15.79 -4.01 31.41
CA GLY A 524 -16.05 -3.64 30.01
C GLY A 524 -17.23 -4.48 29.50
N GLY A 525 -17.78 -4.14 28.34
CA GLY A 525 -18.88 -4.90 27.73
C GLY A 525 -18.59 -6.40 27.62
N ARG A 526 -19.62 -7.18 27.39
CA ARG A 526 -19.52 -8.62 27.15
C ARG A 526 -19.30 -8.85 25.64
N PRO A 527 -18.40 -9.82 25.23
CA PRO A 527 -18.32 -10.22 23.83
C PRO A 527 -19.66 -10.74 23.32
N PRO A 528 -19.98 -10.54 22.02
CA PRO A 528 -21.17 -11.11 21.42
C PRO A 528 -21.22 -12.62 21.62
N ALA A 529 -22.40 -13.15 21.97
CA ALA A 529 -22.59 -14.57 22.16
C ALA A 529 -22.79 -15.26 20.81
N VAL A 530 -22.04 -16.31 20.54
CA VAL A 530 -22.24 -17.14 19.34
C VAL A 530 -23.09 -18.34 19.72
N ASP A 531 -24.32 -18.35 19.22
CA ASP A 531 -25.33 -19.37 19.55
C ASP A 531 -25.22 -20.58 18.62
N ALA A 532 -24.75 -20.37 17.38
CA ALA A 532 -24.48 -21.44 16.42
C ALA A 532 -23.32 -21.06 15.49
N SER A 533 -22.50 -22.03 15.13
CA SER A 533 -21.37 -21.88 14.20
C SER A 533 -21.27 -23.09 13.27
N GLU A 534 -20.63 -22.89 12.12
CA GLU A 534 -20.41 -23.95 11.14
C GLU A 534 -19.08 -24.67 11.38
N PRO A 535 -18.99 -25.98 11.13
CA PRO A 535 -17.73 -26.72 11.30
C PRO A 535 -16.72 -26.37 10.22
N CYS A 536 -15.45 -26.28 10.61
CA CYS A 536 -14.32 -25.99 9.71
C CYS A 536 -13.07 -26.70 10.21
N SER A 537 -12.89 -27.97 9.86
CA SER A 537 -11.72 -28.78 10.28
C SER A 537 -11.12 -29.55 9.10
N GLY A 538 -9.84 -29.84 9.18
CA GLY A 538 -9.07 -30.59 8.20
C GLY A 538 -8.40 -29.72 7.13
N GLY A 539 -7.73 -30.35 6.20
CA GLY A 539 -7.04 -29.73 5.06
C GLY A 539 -6.03 -30.64 4.38
N ALA A 540 -5.62 -30.24 3.19
CA ALA A 540 -4.57 -30.92 2.41
C ALA A 540 -3.63 -29.90 1.76
N LEU A 541 -2.38 -30.34 1.53
CA LEU A 541 -1.36 -29.58 0.82
C LEU A 541 -0.71 -30.43 -0.27
N GLY A 542 -0.20 -29.75 -1.29
CA GLY A 542 0.55 -30.38 -2.36
C GLY A 542 -0.35 -30.98 -3.44
N ASP A 543 0.13 -32.07 -4.05
CA ASP A 543 -0.50 -32.73 -5.21
C ASP A 543 -1.47 -33.82 -4.73
N ALA A 544 -2.75 -33.53 -4.75
CA ALA A 544 -3.80 -34.44 -4.29
C ALA A 544 -3.98 -35.69 -5.20
N ALA A 545 -3.49 -35.63 -6.43
CA ALA A 545 -3.63 -36.73 -7.41
C ALA A 545 -2.47 -37.73 -7.39
N GLY A 546 -1.45 -37.52 -6.56
CA GLY A 546 -0.41 -38.52 -6.32
C GLY A 546 0.36 -38.99 -7.56
N GLY A 547 0.71 -38.12 -8.51
CA GLY A 547 1.52 -38.47 -9.67
C GLY A 547 0.75 -38.94 -10.90
N VAL A 548 -0.56 -38.76 -10.97
CA VAL A 548 -1.39 -39.01 -12.15
C VAL A 548 -0.91 -38.16 -13.34
N LYS A 549 -0.83 -38.78 -14.52
CA LYS A 549 -0.44 -38.09 -15.76
C LYS A 549 -1.41 -36.94 -16.08
N GLY A 550 -0.88 -35.76 -16.35
CA GLY A 550 -1.63 -34.59 -16.73
C GLY A 550 -1.05 -33.31 -16.13
N ARG A 551 -1.67 -32.16 -16.45
CA ARG A 551 -1.27 -30.85 -15.88
C ARG A 551 -2.11 -30.54 -14.67
N ALA A 552 -1.48 -30.56 -13.51
CA ALA A 552 -2.03 -30.16 -12.23
C ALA A 552 -1.54 -28.74 -11.90
N PHE A 553 -2.41 -27.75 -12.02
CA PHE A 553 -2.04 -26.35 -11.83
C PHE A 553 -1.97 -26.00 -10.35
N VAL A 554 -0.88 -25.30 -10.01
CA VAL A 554 -0.62 -24.71 -8.69
C VAL A 554 -0.93 -23.22 -8.75
N ASP A 555 -0.43 -22.52 -9.79
CA ASP A 555 -0.71 -21.12 -10.07
C ASP A 555 -1.52 -21.01 -11.36
N PHE A 556 -2.76 -20.58 -11.22
CA PHE A 556 -3.69 -20.45 -12.34
C PHE A 556 -3.41 -19.24 -13.22
N GLN A 557 -2.92 -18.14 -12.63
CA GLN A 557 -2.63 -16.92 -13.37
C GLN A 557 -1.39 -17.08 -14.24
N ASN A 558 -0.33 -17.69 -13.70
CA ASN A 558 0.96 -17.84 -14.37
C ASN A 558 1.15 -19.20 -15.06
N ASP A 559 0.11 -20.02 -15.11
CA ASP A 559 0.16 -21.36 -15.70
C ASP A 559 1.29 -22.26 -15.15
N VAL A 560 1.53 -22.20 -13.82
CA VAL A 560 2.54 -23.04 -13.17
C VAL A 560 1.91 -24.32 -12.67
N THR A 561 2.51 -25.45 -13.06
CA THR A 561 2.07 -26.78 -12.66
C THR A 561 2.96 -27.37 -11.55
N SER A 562 2.49 -28.42 -10.88
CA SER A 562 3.30 -29.18 -9.93
C SER A 562 4.58 -29.75 -10.57
N LYS A 563 4.53 -30.06 -11.88
CA LYS A 563 5.69 -30.50 -12.64
C LYS A 563 6.74 -29.41 -12.81
N ASP A 564 6.32 -28.15 -13.03
CA ASP A 564 7.25 -27.03 -13.18
C ASP A 564 8.02 -26.77 -11.87
N ILE A 565 7.36 -26.89 -10.73
CA ILE A 565 8.00 -26.73 -9.41
C ILE A 565 9.01 -27.85 -9.16
N ARG A 566 8.64 -29.12 -9.43
CA ARG A 566 9.56 -30.25 -9.31
C ARG A 566 10.73 -30.12 -10.27
N GLN A 567 10.50 -29.58 -11.49
CA GLN A 567 11.55 -29.29 -12.44
C GLN A 567 12.52 -28.24 -11.90
N ALA A 568 12.05 -27.15 -11.34
CA ALA A 568 12.89 -26.13 -10.74
C ALA A 568 13.82 -26.69 -9.67
N VAL A 569 13.29 -27.58 -8.80
CA VAL A 569 14.09 -28.26 -7.78
C VAL A 569 15.15 -29.16 -8.40
N ARG A 570 14.82 -29.95 -9.45
CA ARG A 570 15.80 -30.80 -10.16
C ARG A 570 16.91 -29.99 -10.81
N GLU A 571 16.62 -28.77 -11.24
CA GLU A 571 17.59 -27.86 -11.84
C GLU A 571 18.39 -27.04 -10.81
N GLY A 572 18.27 -27.39 -9.53
CA GLY A 572 19.09 -26.85 -8.46
C GLY A 572 18.50 -25.68 -7.68
N MET A 573 17.23 -25.29 -7.94
CA MET A 573 16.56 -24.25 -7.14
C MET A 573 16.16 -24.80 -5.77
N ARG A 574 16.84 -24.35 -4.71
CA ARG A 574 16.67 -24.88 -3.34
C ARG A 574 15.91 -23.97 -2.42
N SER A 575 15.86 -22.66 -2.73
CA SER A 575 15.10 -21.67 -2.00
C SER A 575 13.76 -21.41 -2.70
N ILE A 576 12.69 -21.24 -1.92
CA ILE A 576 11.37 -20.92 -2.48
C ILE A 576 11.37 -19.64 -3.31
N GLU A 577 12.18 -18.66 -2.95
CA GLU A 577 12.33 -17.42 -3.73
C GLU A 577 12.96 -17.65 -5.10
N HIS A 578 13.89 -18.61 -5.23
CA HIS A 578 14.45 -19.00 -6.52
C HIS A 578 13.45 -19.84 -7.33
N VAL A 579 12.73 -20.78 -6.69
CA VAL A 579 11.66 -21.54 -7.32
C VAL A 579 10.59 -20.57 -7.86
N LYS A 580 10.19 -19.58 -7.09
CA LYS A 580 9.24 -18.52 -7.48
C LYS A 580 9.70 -17.81 -8.75
N ARG A 581 10.93 -17.29 -8.79
CA ARG A 581 11.47 -16.56 -9.94
C ARG A 581 11.65 -17.44 -11.17
N PHE A 582 12.08 -18.67 -10.96
CA PHE A 582 12.30 -19.61 -12.07
C PHE A 582 10.99 -20.10 -12.72
N THR A 583 9.94 -20.29 -11.92
CA THR A 583 8.65 -20.82 -12.39
C THR A 583 7.62 -19.74 -12.64
N THR A 584 7.80 -18.54 -12.10
CA THR A 584 6.82 -17.45 -11.98
C THR A 584 5.67 -17.73 -11.00
N ASN A 585 5.78 -18.76 -10.15
CA ASN A 585 4.76 -19.09 -9.15
C ASN A 585 4.54 -17.94 -8.17
N GLY A 586 3.31 -17.49 -8.01
CA GLY A 586 2.96 -16.41 -7.08
C GLY A 586 3.47 -15.03 -7.49
N MET A 587 3.69 -14.81 -8.78
CA MET A 587 4.09 -13.50 -9.33
C MET A 587 2.89 -12.72 -9.88
N ALA A 588 3.17 -11.52 -10.43
CA ALA A 588 2.19 -10.61 -11.03
C ALA A 588 1.04 -10.23 -10.09
N THR A 589 -0.15 -9.96 -10.62
CA THR A 589 -1.30 -9.43 -9.86
C THR A 589 -1.88 -10.41 -8.85
N ASP A 590 -1.61 -11.72 -8.98
CA ASP A 590 -2.06 -12.74 -8.03
C ASP A 590 -1.27 -12.69 -6.71
N GLN A 591 0.03 -12.44 -6.76
CA GLN A 591 0.95 -12.46 -5.62
C GLN A 591 0.92 -13.77 -4.82
N GLY A 592 0.44 -14.87 -5.44
CA GLY A 592 0.41 -16.20 -4.85
C GLY A 592 -0.61 -16.42 -3.74
N LYS A 593 -1.70 -15.65 -3.74
CA LYS A 593 -2.78 -15.77 -2.73
C LYS A 593 -3.27 -17.20 -2.57
N THR A 594 -3.46 -17.90 -3.70
CA THR A 594 -3.92 -19.29 -3.71
C THR A 594 -2.80 -20.29 -3.92
N SER A 595 -1.63 -19.90 -4.49
CA SER A 595 -0.60 -20.82 -5.00
C SER A 595 0.63 -20.98 -4.10
N ASN A 596 0.99 -19.96 -3.28
CA ASN A 596 2.28 -19.95 -2.56
C ASN A 596 2.47 -21.15 -1.64
N LEU A 597 1.45 -21.53 -0.86
CA LEU A 597 1.58 -22.61 0.12
C LEU A 597 1.66 -23.99 -0.58
N HIS A 598 0.87 -24.21 -1.63
CA HIS A 598 0.96 -25.42 -2.45
C HIS A 598 2.31 -25.54 -3.16
N GLY A 599 2.79 -24.44 -3.73
CA GLY A 599 4.11 -24.40 -4.38
C GLY A 599 5.24 -24.71 -3.41
N LEU A 600 5.16 -24.17 -2.19
CA LEU A 600 6.10 -24.45 -1.12
C LEU A 600 6.06 -25.92 -0.68
N ALA A 601 4.87 -26.50 -0.48
CA ALA A 601 4.73 -27.90 -0.08
C ALA A 601 5.29 -28.86 -1.12
N ILE A 602 5.03 -28.62 -2.42
CA ILE A 602 5.57 -29.43 -3.53
C ILE A 602 7.09 -29.29 -3.64
N ALA A 603 7.62 -28.07 -3.45
CA ALA A 603 9.06 -27.83 -3.43
C ALA A 603 9.73 -28.55 -2.23
N ALA A 604 9.13 -28.45 -1.04
CA ALA A 604 9.60 -29.12 0.18
C ALA A 604 9.64 -30.65 0.00
N GLN A 605 8.58 -31.25 -0.54
CA GLN A 605 8.51 -32.65 -0.88
C GLN A 605 9.61 -33.07 -1.88
N ALA A 606 9.80 -32.27 -2.93
CA ALA A 606 10.81 -32.56 -3.95
C ALA A 606 12.25 -32.42 -3.42
N LEU A 607 12.47 -31.58 -2.42
CA LEU A 607 13.76 -31.40 -1.74
C LEU A 607 14.01 -32.41 -0.60
N GLY A 608 13.00 -33.17 -0.22
CA GLY A 608 13.07 -34.05 0.97
C GLY A 608 13.27 -33.25 2.28
N LYS A 609 12.71 -32.05 2.39
CA LYS A 609 12.86 -31.15 3.51
C LYS A 609 11.49 -30.77 4.12
N PRO A 610 11.40 -30.53 5.43
CA PRO A 610 10.19 -29.96 6.01
C PRO A 610 9.95 -28.52 5.48
N ILE A 611 8.69 -28.14 5.40
CA ILE A 611 8.25 -26.83 4.87
C ILE A 611 9.01 -25.64 5.50
N PRO A 612 9.21 -25.56 6.83
CA PRO A 612 9.93 -24.45 7.45
C PRO A 612 11.36 -24.23 6.97
N GLN A 613 12.04 -25.30 6.58
CA GLN A 613 13.43 -25.24 6.09
C GLN A 613 13.55 -24.73 4.64
N VAL A 614 12.47 -24.78 3.87
CA VAL A 614 12.44 -24.24 2.50
C VAL A 614 12.14 -22.75 2.52
N GLY A 615 11.46 -22.27 3.56
CA GLY A 615 11.11 -20.88 3.81
C GLY A 615 9.79 -20.48 3.16
N LEU A 616 9.37 -19.24 3.42
CA LEU A 616 8.18 -18.64 2.84
C LEU A 616 8.58 -17.52 1.89
N THR A 617 7.79 -17.29 0.84
CA THR A 617 7.99 -16.16 -0.08
C THR A 617 7.71 -14.84 0.64
N THR A 618 8.51 -13.81 0.33
CA THR A 618 8.33 -12.47 0.90
C THR A 618 7.06 -11.82 0.33
N PHE A 619 6.21 -11.32 1.21
CA PHE A 619 5.02 -10.55 0.85
C PHE A 619 5.40 -9.07 0.67
N ARG A 620 5.47 -8.60 -0.57
CA ARG A 620 5.82 -7.20 -0.89
C ARG A 620 4.56 -6.37 -1.13
N PRO A 621 4.51 -5.10 -0.64
CA PRO A 621 3.45 -4.19 -1.03
C PRO A 621 3.60 -3.74 -2.50
N PRO A 622 2.50 -3.54 -3.24
CA PRO A 622 1.13 -3.85 -2.87
C PRO A 622 0.83 -5.35 -3.03
N TYR A 623 0.27 -6.00 -2.01
CA TYR A 623 -0.12 -7.41 -2.10
C TYR A 623 -1.40 -7.60 -2.93
N THR A 624 -2.34 -6.68 -2.83
CA THR A 624 -3.46 -6.54 -3.77
C THR A 624 -3.13 -5.40 -4.72
N PRO A 625 -3.27 -5.58 -6.03
CA PRO A 625 -2.94 -4.54 -7.01
C PRO A 625 -3.68 -3.23 -6.76
N VAL A 626 -2.96 -2.14 -6.89
CA VAL A 626 -3.46 -0.77 -6.79
C VAL A 626 -3.25 -0.09 -8.14
N THR A 627 -4.19 0.75 -8.56
CA THR A 627 -4.04 1.49 -9.81
C THR A 627 -2.92 2.53 -9.72
N PHE A 628 -2.29 2.85 -10.82
CA PHE A 628 -1.32 3.95 -10.86
C PHE A 628 -1.97 5.28 -10.50
N GLY A 629 -3.24 5.49 -10.89
CA GLY A 629 -3.99 6.69 -10.54
C GLY A 629 -4.09 6.92 -9.03
N THR A 630 -4.41 5.87 -8.25
CA THR A 630 -4.45 5.96 -6.79
C THR A 630 -3.11 6.40 -6.19
N ILE A 631 -1.98 5.85 -6.68
CA ILE A 631 -0.63 6.19 -6.17
C ILE A 631 -0.23 7.61 -6.58
N VAL A 632 -0.45 7.98 -7.85
CA VAL A 632 -0.06 9.28 -8.40
C VAL A 632 -0.94 10.42 -7.87
N GLY A 633 -2.22 10.14 -7.63
CA GLY A 633 -3.16 11.15 -7.18
C GLY A 633 -3.32 12.28 -8.21
N HIS A 634 -3.13 13.52 -7.77
CA HIS A 634 -3.18 14.70 -8.62
C HIS A 634 -1.81 15.07 -9.25
N ALA A 635 -0.72 14.38 -8.87
CA ALA A 635 0.63 14.65 -9.38
C ALA A 635 0.83 14.08 -10.80
N ARG A 636 0.13 14.60 -11.80
CA ARG A 636 0.20 14.17 -13.21
C ARG A 636 0.06 15.34 -14.17
N GLY A 637 0.47 15.13 -15.43
CA GLY A 637 0.54 16.20 -16.41
C GLY A 637 1.48 17.32 -15.93
N PRO A 638 1.06 18.59 -16.01
CA PRO A 638 1.87 19.70 -15.54
C PRO A 638 2.22 19.68 -14.04
N LEU A 639 1.45 18.94 -13.24
CA LEU A 639 1.70 18.79 -11.80
C LEU A 639 2.64 17.62 -11.46
N PHE A 640 3.00 16.79 -12.42
CA PHE A 640 3.93 15.67 -12.20
C PHE A 640 5.34 16.17 -11.91
N ASP A 641 5.80 17.12 -12.69
CA ASP A 641 7.09 17.81 -12.51
C ASP A 641 6.91 19.31 -12.77
N PRO A 642 6.32 20.06 -11.81
CA PRO A 642 6.02 21.47 -12.01
C PRO A 642 7.31 22.28 -12.04
N THR A 643 7.42 23.17 -13.01
CA THR A 643 8.48 24.19 -13.02
C THR A 643 8.14 25.28 -12.01
N ARG A 644 9.00 25.47 -11.01
CA ARG A 644 8.88 26.52 -10.00
C ARG A 644 9.75 27.71 -10.39
N ARG A 645 9.19 28.91 -10.26
CA ARG A 645 9.88 30.17 -10.57
C ARG A 645 9.80 31.10 -9.38
N THR A 646 10.85 31.86 -9.19
CA THR A 646 10.85 32.93 -8.18
C THR A 646 10.11 34.14 -8.69
N THR A 647 9.79 35.06 -7.82
CA THR A 647 9.11 36.32 -8.17
C THR A 647 9.95 37.23 -9.06
N THR A 648 11.27 37.08 -9.01
CA THR A 648 12.23 37.85 -9.83
C THR A 648 12.57 37.16 -11.15
N HIS A 649 12.02 35.99 -11.45
CA HIS A 649 12.37 35.20 -12.65
C HIS A 649 12.13 36.00 -13.94
N ALA A 650 11.02 36.72 -14.04
CA ALA A 650 10.70 37.54 -15.22
C ALA A 650 11.72 38.66 -15.40
N TRP A 651 12.12 39.32 -14.32
CA TRP A 651 13.16 40.36 -14.32
C TRP A 651 14.50 39.78 -14.76
N ALA A 652 14.91 38.64 -14.19
CA ALA A 652 16.17 37.97 -14.55
C ALA A 652 16.21 37.56 -16.03
N THR A 653 15.10 37.09 -16.58
CA THR A 653 14.95 36.75 -17.98
C THR A 653 15.12 37.99 -18.88
N ARG A 654 14.48 39.12 -18.54
CA ARG A 654 14.62 40.40 -19.28
C ARG A 654 16.06 40.92 -19.25
N HIS A 655 16.82 40.56 -18.21
CA HIS A 655 18.23 40.98 -18.05
C HIS A 655 19.24 39.94 -18.53
N GLY A 656 18.78 38.94 -19.30
CA GLY A 656 19.66 37.96 -19.96
C GLY A 656 20.26 36.90 -19.08
N ALA A 657 19.68 36.62 -17.93
CA ALA A 657 20.15 35.53 -17.07
C ALA A 657 20.09 34.19 -17.81
N VAL A 658 21.13 33.36 -17.60
CA VAL A 658 21.11 31.94 -17.90
C VAL A 658 20.62 31.22 -16.63
N PHE A 659 19.78 30.23 -16.79
CA PHE A 659 19.15 29.54 -15.67
C PHE A 659 19.69 28.12 -15.52
N GLU A 660 19.76 27.65 -14.25
CA GLU A 660 19.98 26.27 -13.87
C GLU A 660 18.73 25.69 -13.17
N ASP A 661 18.64 24.38 -13.16
CA ASP A 661 17.61 23.65 -12.43
C ASP A 661 18.15 23.17 -11.08
N VAL A 662 17.46 23.55 -9.99
CA VAL A 662 17.70 23.01 -8.65
C VAL A 662 16.40 22.36 -8.16
N GLY A 663 16.31 21.05 -8.36
CA GLY A 663 15.04 20.36 -8.30
C GLY A 663 14.06 20.94 -9.33
N GLN A 664 12.93 21.42 -8.87
CA GLN A 664 11.90 22.05 -9.72
C GLN A 664 12.10 23.56 -9.93
N TRP A 665 13.01 24.18 -9.20
CA TRP A 665 13.25 25.61 -9.27
C TRP A 665 14.16 26.00 -10.42
N LYS A 666 13.76 27.05 -11.17
CA LYS A 666 14.63 27.78 -12.09
C LYS A 666 15.35 28.88 -11.30
N ARG A 667 16.68 28.80 -11.26
CA ARG A 667 17.53 29.79 -10.58
C ARG A 667 18.41 30.50 -11.61
N ALA A 668 18.64 31.81 -11.45
CA ALA A 668 19.61 32.51 -12.27
C ALA A 668 21.02 31.96 -11.96
N TRP A 669 21.64 31.35 -12.96
CA TRP A 669 22.95 30.71 -12.83
C TRP A 669 24.07 31.74 -12.98
N TYR A 670 23.99 32.56 -14.00
CA TYR A 670 24.89 33.73 -14.21
C TYR A 670 24.22 34.73 -15.15
N PHE A 671 24.76 36.00 -15.19
CA PHE A 671 24.29 37.09 -16.04
C PHE A 671 25.38 37.51 -17.04
N PRO A 672 25.43 36.93 -18.26
CA PRO A 672 26.44 37.28 -19.24
C PRO A 672 26.22 38.65 -19.85
N ARG A 673 27.29 39.34 -20.21
CA ARG A 673 27.28 40.49 -21.09
C ARG A 673 27.65 40.07 -22.50
N ALA A 674 27.45 40.95 -23.48
CA ALA A 674 27.81 40.67 -24.88
C ALA A 674 29.29 40.27 -25.00
N GLY A 675 29.53 39.07 -25.54
CA GLY A 675 30.89 38.52 -25.73
C GLY A 675 31.49 37.79 -24.51
N GLU A 676 30.77 37.71 -23.38
CA GLU A 676 31.21 36.95 -22.23
C GLU A 676 30.75 35.49 -22.32
N ASP A 677 31.62 34.55 -22.06
CA ASP A 677 31.28 33.18 -21.67
C ASP A 677 30.94 33.12 -20.18
N MET A 678 30.55 31.94 -19.70
CA MET A 678 30.20 31.71 -18.31
C MET A 678 31.35 32.09 -17.36
N HIS A 679 32.57 31.71 -17.65
CA HIS A 679 33.73 31.98 -16.79
C HIS A 679 34.03 33.46 -16.68
N ALA A 680 33.97 34.21 -17.79
CA ALA A 680 34.16 35.65 -17.80
C ALA A 680 33.06 36.38 -17.03
N ALA A 681 31.77 35.98 -17.21
CA ALA A 681 30.67 36.56 -16.50
C ALA A 681 30.78 36.31 -14.99
N VAL A 682 31.02 35.08 -14.57
CA VAL A 682 31.15 34.69 -13.16
C VAL A 682 32.37 35.41 -12.50
N ALA A 683 33.50 35.46 -13.17
CA ALA A 683 34.67 36.18 -12.67
C ALA A 683 34.40 37.69 -12.48
N ARG A 684 33.61 38.30 -13.38
CA ARG A 684 33.18 39.71 -13.24
C ARG A 684 32.21 39.86 -12.07
N GLU A 685 31.25 38.98 -11.93
CA GLU A 685 30.28 39.01 -10.83
C GLU A 685 30.99 38.88 -9.49
N CYS A 686 31.88 37.89 -9.33
CA CYS A 686 32.66 37.72 -8.11
C CYS A 686 33.51 38.96 -7.74
N ARG A 687 34.19 39.55 -8.70
CA ARG A 687 34.97 40.77 -8.46
C ARG A 687 34.09 41.95 -8.05
N THR A 688 32.95 42.10 -8.71
CA THR A 688 32.00 43.18 -8.38
C THR A 688 31.43 43.03 -6.96
N VAL A 689 31.07 41.82 -6.56
CA VAL A 689 30.60 41.56 -5.19
C VAL A 689 31.67 41.90 -4.15
N ARG A 690 32.95 41.52 -4.40
CA ARG A 690 34.07 41.83 -3.49
C ARG A 690 34.39 43.32 -3.43
N GLN A 691 34.28 44.06 -4.53
CA GLN A 691 34.70 45.47 -4.63
C GLN A 691 33.57 46.49 -4.35
N ALA A 692 32.37 46.16 -4.67
CA ALA A 692 31.20 47.01 -4.53
C ALA A 692 30.06 46.28 -3.79
N ALA A 693 29.18 45.66 -4.55
CA ALA A 693 28.11 44.80 -4.03
C ALA A 693 27.51 43.94 -5.16
N GLY A 694 26.79 42.93 -4.78
CA GLY A 694 25.93 42.14 -5.66
C GLY A 694 24.54 41.96 -5.07
N VAL A 695 23.56 41.83 -5.97
CA VAL A 695 22.17 41.49 -5.63
C VAL A 695 21.87 40.09 -6.13
N PHE A 696 21.37 39.22 -5.28
CA PHE A 696 21.11 37.80 -5.56
C PHE A 696 19.72 37.39 -5.10
N ASP A 697 19.06 36.55 -5.89
CA ASP A 697 17.77 35.98 -5.55
C ASP A 697 17.96 34.67 -4.74
N ALA A 698 17.72 34.74 -3.44
CA ALA A 698 17.78 33.62 -2.51
C ALA A 698 16.40 33.03 -2.20
N SER A 699 15.36 33.37 -2.96
CA SER A 699 13.97 32.98 -2.69
C SER A 699 13.73 31.48 -2.73
N THR A 700 14.59 30.67 -3.35
CA THR A 700 14.42 29.24 -3.48
C THR A 700 14.77 28.44 -2.22
N LEU A 701 15.45 29.07 -1.24
CA LEU A 701 15.74 28.43 0.05
C LEU A 701 14.43 27.97 0.71
N GLY A 702 14.44 26.80 1.35
CA GLY A 702 13.32 26.38 2.18
C GLY A 702 13.14 27.34 3.36
N LYS A 703 11.88 27.64 3.69
CA LYS A 703 11.52 28.49 4.83
C LYS A 703 10.41 27.84 5.61
N ILE A 704 10.65 27.66 6.91
CA ILE A 704 9.70 27.01 7.83
C ILE A 704 9.48 27.96 9.01
N GLU A 705 8.23 28.25 9.34
CA GLU A 705 7.91 28.88 10.62
C GLU A 705 7.66 27.80 11.68
N VAL A 706 8.36 27.95 12.79
CA VAL A 706 8.21 27.12 14.00
C VAL A 706 7.64 28.03 15.07
N VAL A 707 6.41 27.77 15.49
CA VAL A 707 5.65 28.64 16.40
C VAL A 707 5.06 27.81 17.54
N GLY A 708 5.10 28.33 18.73
CA GLY A 708 4.45 27.75 19.91
C GLY A 708 5.25 27.88 21.18
N PRO A 709 4.60 27.73 22.36
CA PRO A 709 5.26 27.84 23.66
C PRO A 709 6.53 26.99 23.80
N ASP A 710 6.55 25.83 23.15
CA ASP A 710 7.66 24.89 23.24
C ASP A 710 8.59 24.95 22.01
N ALA A 711 8.46 25.98 21.15
CA ALA A 711 9.25 26.11 19.93
C ALA A 711 10.76 26.09 20.19
N ALA A 712 11.24 26.82 21.20
CA ALA A 712 12.68 26.82 21.55
C ALA A 712 13.16 25.45 22.04
N ALA A 713 12.35 24.73 22.80
CA ALA A 713 12.67 23.37 23.25
C ALA A 713 12.72 22.38 22.09
N PHE A 714 11.76 22.49 21.16
CA PHE A 714 11.75 21.66 19.95
C PHE A 714 12.96 21.92 19.07
N MET A 715 13.31 23.20 18.82
CA MET A 715 14.51 23.55 18.05
C MET A 715 15.80 23.00 18.70
N GLU A 716 15.85 23.00 20.04
CA GLU A 716 16.96 22.43 20.79
C GLU A 716 17.13 20.92 20.56
N LEU A 717 16.02 20.18 20.32
CA LEU A 717 16.03 18.74 20.09
C LEU A 717 16.40 18.40 18.64
N ILE A 718 16.01 19.24 17.67
CA ILE A 718 16.20 18.95 16.25
C ILE A 718 17.58 19.34 15.74
N TYR A 719 18.17 20.40 16.28
CA TYR A 719 19.46 20.93 15.84
C TYR A 719 20.57 20.67 16.86
N THR A 720 21.82 20.73 16.42
CA THR A 720 23.00 20.58 17.28
C THR A 720 23.26 21.78 18.18
N ASN A 721 22.67 22.93 17.90
CA ASN A 721 22.96 24.20 18.56
C ASN A 721 22.06 24.46 19.79
N PRO A 722 22.49 25.32 20.75
CA PRO A 722 21.67 25.71 21.92
C PRO A 722 20.69 26.83 21.56
N TRP A 723 19.46 26.48 21.21
CA TRP A 723 18.42 27.43 20.74
C TRP A 723 17.68 28.14 21.85
N GLN A 724 17.54 27.54 23.03
CA GLN A 724 16.88 28.17 24.18
C GLN A 724 17.61 29.42 24.65
N LYS A 725 18.94 29.47 24.41
CA LYS A 725 19.80 30.61 24.77
C LYS A 725 19.91 31.67 23.67
N LEU A 726 19.27 31.48 22.52
CA LEU A 726 19.25 32.50 21.47
C LEU A 726 18.20 33.54 21.78
N GLU A 727 18.59 34.81 21.90
CA GLU A 727 17.68 35.91 22.20
C GLU A 727 16.80 36.26 20.97
N PRO A 728 15.56 36.73 21.16
CA PRO A 728 14.78 37.32 20.07
C PRO A 728 15.53 38.45 19.37
N GLY A 729 15.38 38.52 18.03
CA GLY A 729 16.10 39.45 17.19
C GLY A 729 17.53 38.99 16.82
N ARG A 730 17.93 37.78 17.23
CA ARG A 730 19.22 37.16 16.88
C ARG A 730 19.02 36.00 15.91
N CYS A 731 20.07 35.73 15.13
CA CYS A 731 20.15 34.59 14.23
C CYS A 731 21.28 33.67 14.65
N ARG A 732 21.17 32.40 14.22
CA ARG A 732 22.23 31.43 14.40
C ARG A 732 22.27 30.49 13.21
N TYR A 733 23.46 30.11 12.75
CA TYR A 733 23.66 29.02 11.84
C TYR A 733 23.29 27.70 12.55
N GLY A 734 22.39 26.94 11.99
CA GLY A 734 21.88 25.68 12.52
C GLY A 734 22.35 24.51 11.70
N LEU A 735 22.83 23.46 12.36
CA LEU A 735 23.21 22.20 11.74
C LEU A 735 22.30 21.09 12.25
N MET A 736 21.70 20.38 11.32
CA MET A 736 20.81 19.27 11.59
C MET A 736 21.53 17.96 11.23
N LEU A 737 21.49 16.98 12.13
CA LEU A 737 22.08 15.65 11.93
C LEU A 737 20.99 14.60 11.87
N ARG A 738 21.32 13.47 11.24
CA ARG A 738 20.58 12.22 11.38
C ARG A 738 20.98 11.54 12.69
N GLU A 739 20.23 10.51 13.06
CA GLU A 739 20.48 9.71 14.28
C GLU A 739 21.85 9.00 14.28
N ASP A 740 22.40 8.77 13.08
CA ASP A 740 23.75 8.19 12.90
C ASP A 740 24.90 9.23 12.98
N GLY A 741 24.57 10.52 13.21
CA GLY A 741 25.55 11.60 13.35
C GLY A 741 25.98 12.26 12.04
N PHE A 742 25.47 11.83 10.91
CA PHE A 742 25.77 12.45 9.62
C PHE A 742 24.93 13.70 9.35
N ILE A 743 25.53 14.66 8.65
CA ILE A 743 24.87 15.92 8.29
C ILE A 743 23.62 15.64 7.43
N TYR A 744 22.48 16.18 7.87
CA TYR A 744 21.20 16.05 7.20
C TYR A 744 20.84 17.29 6.39
N ASP A 745 20.89 18.47 7.03
CA ASP A 745 20.69 19.78 6.41
C ASP A 745 21.27 20.89 7.28
N ASP A 746 21.33 22.11 6.74
CA ASP A 746 21.79 23.29 7.45
C ASP A 746 20.99 24.53 7.04
N GLY A 747 21.17 25.60 7.77
CA GLY A 747 20.59 26.91 7.45
C GLY A 747 20.74 27.92 8.56
N VAL A 748 20.42 29.17 8.26
CA VAL A 748 20.37 30.23 9.28
C VAL A 748 18.96 30.32 9.83
N VAL A 749 18.85 30.31 11.14
CA VAL A 749 17.57 30.44 11.85
C VAL A 749 17.53 31.75 12.61
N GLY A 750 16.48 32.52 12.41
CA GLY A 750 16.19 33.75 13.17
C GLY A 750 15.14 33.50 14.23
N ARG A 751 15.42 33.90 15.47
CA ARG A 751 14.40 33.96 16.53
C ARG A 751 13.69 35.30 16.47
N LEU A 752 12.42 35.32 16.05
CA LEU A 752 11.61 36.54 15.87
C LEU A 752 10.97 36.97 17.18
N ALA A 753 10.53 36.00 17.99
CA ALA A 753 9.92 36.20 19.30
C ALA A 753 10.31 35.04 20.23
N GLU A 754 9.87 35.08 21.48
CA GLU A 754 10.15 34.01 22.43
C GLU A 754 9.67 32.65 21.95
N ASP A 755 8.56 32.59 21.25
CA ASP A 755 7.84 31.42 20.78
C ASP A 755 7.80 31.28 19.25
N ARG A 756 8.68 32.06 18.52
CA ARG A 756 8.61 32.10 17.04
C ARG A 756 10.00 32.12 16.38
N PHE A 757 10.24 31.13 15.52
CA PHE A 757 11.45 31.01 14.71
C PHE A 757 11.15 31.02 13.22
N HIS A 758 12.01 31.69 12.45
CA HIS A 758 12.07 31.62 11.01
C HIS A 758 13.29 30.76 10.64
N VAL A 759 13.02 29.56 10.15
CA VAL A 759 14.03 28.54 9.84
C VAL A 759 14.28 28.53 8.34
N THR A 760 15.53 28.66 7.90
CA THR A 760 15.90 28.40 6.50
C THR A 760 16.55 27.04 6.35
N THR A 761 16.39 26.42 5.19
CA THR A 761 16.97 25.13 4.81
C THR A 761 17.60 25.24 3.43
N THR A 762 18.36 24.23 3.02
CA THR A 762 18.77 24.15 1.62
C THR A 762 17.54 24.07 0.70
N THR A 763 17.68 24.53 -0.55
CA THR A 763 16.60 24.49 -1.55
C THR A 763 16.08 23.06 -1.76
N GLY A 764 16.99 22.09 -1.93
CA GLY A 764 16.64 20.68 -2.12
C GLY A 764 16.17 19.98 -0.86
N GLY A 765 16.50 20.50 0.32
CA GLY A 765 16.16 19.95 1.63
C GLY A 765 14.80 20.39 2.16
N ALA A 766 14.19 21.44 1.62
CA ALA A 766 13.02 22.11 2.19
C ALA A 766 11.89 21.16 2.62
N ALA A 767 11.41 20.33 1.71
CA ALA A 767 10.34 19.39 1.98
C ALA A 767 10.80 18.26 2.92
N ARG A 768 12.04 17.79 2.78
CA ARG A 768 12.61 16.71 3.57
C ARG A 768 12.79 17.12 5.04
N VAL A 769 13.27 18.35 5.29
CA VAL A 769 13.46 18.89 6.65
C VAL A 769 12.10 19.06 7.33
N LEU A 770 11.13 19.67 6.65
CA LEU A 770 9.78 19.82 7.23
C LEU A 770 9.17 18.46 7.58
N ASN A 771 9.26 17.49 6.68
CA ASN A 771 8.74 16.15 6.93
C ASN A 771 9.40 15.48 8.15
N GLN A 772 10.72 15.63 8.30
CA GLN A 772 11.44 15.10 9.47
C GLN A 772 11.02 15.81 10.77
N MET A 773 10.90 17.14 10.75
CA MET A 773 10.45 17.90 11.91
C MET A 773 9.01 17.49 12.32
N GLU A 774 8.11 17.32 11.36
CA GLU A 774 6.74 16.84 11.61
C GLU A 774 6.73 15.40 12.14
N ASP A 775 7.55 14.51 11.58
CA ASP A 775 7.65 13.13 12.04
C ASP A 775 8.08 13.06 13.50
N TYR A 776 9.17 13.74 13.87
CA TYR A 776 9.63 13.80 15.26
C TYR A 776 8.60 14.44 16.20
N LEU A 777 7.94 15.50 15.76
CA LEU A 777 6.91 16.16 16.59
C LEU A 777 5.71 15.23 16.84
N GLN A 778 5.33 14.42 15.88
CA GLN A 778 4.20 13.49 16.00
C GLN A 778 4.56 12.19 16.73
N THR A 779 5.81 11.73 16.66
CA THR A 779 6.23 10.42 17.18
C THR A 779 7.00 10.50 18.47
N GLU A 780 8.09 11.28 18.49
CA GLU A 780 8.99 11.34 19.64
C GLU A 780 8.56 12.42 20.63
N PHE A 781 8.04 13.55 20.13
CA PHE A 781 7.73 14.73 20.95
C PHE A 781 6.26 15.19 20.86
N PRO A 782 5.26 14.27 20.89
CA PRO A 782 3.84 14.64 20.71
C PRO A 782 3.27 15.49 21.87
N HIS A 783 4.02 15.65 22.94
CA HIS A 783 3.65 16.45 24.10
C HIS A 783 4.02 17.93 23.95
N LEU A 784 4.89 18.28 22.99
CA LEU A 784 5.29 19.67 22.75
C LEU A 784 4.22 20.44 21.98
N LYS A 785 3.95 21.65 22.41
CA LYS A 785 3.00 22.58 21.79
C LYS A 785 3.72 23.42 20.75
N VAL A 786 3.90 22.86 19.56
CA VAL A 786 4.62 23.46 18.43
C VAL A 786 3.82 23.26 17.15
N TRP A 787 3.77 24.28 16.32
CA TRP A 787 3.17 24.26 14.98
C TRP A 787 4.22 24.59 13.94
N LEU A 788 4.27 23.77 12.90
CA LEU A 788 5.20 23.89 11.78
C LEU A 788 4.45 24.30 10.52
N THR A 789 4.95 25.29 9.81
CA THR A 789 4.34 25.75 8.56
C THR A 789 5.42 26.02 7.52
N SER A 790 5.33 25.36 6.34
CA SER A 790 6.15 25.78 5.21
C SER A 790 5.72 27.14 4.68
N VAL A 791 6.65 28.07 4.63
CA VAL A 791 6.44 29.42 4.11
C VAL A 791 7.41 29.73 2.96
N SER A 792 7.91 28.68 2.30
CA SER A 792 8.92 28.78 1.23
C SER A 792 8.47 29.64 0.07
N GLU A 793 7.22 29.50 -0.39
CA GLU A 793 6.66 30.29 -1.48
C GLU A 793 6.05 31.63 -1.02
N GLN A 794 5.89 31.84 0.28
CA GLN A 794 5.26 33.07 0.81
C GLN A 794 6.26 34.22 0.95
N TRP A 795 7.56 33.93 0.94
CA TRP A 795 8.62 34.91 1.12
C TRP A 795 9.57 34.94 -0.08
N ALA A 796 9.67 36.08 -0.75
CA ALA A 796 10.78 36.41 -1.61
C ALA A 796 11.99 36.84 -0.76
N VAL A 797 13.19 36.39 -1.14
CA VAL A 797 14.42 36.71 -0.40
C VAL A 797 15.42 37.34 -1.35
N ILE A 798 15.77 38.59 -1.09
CA ILE A 798 16.70 39.40 -1.87
C ILE A 798 17.98 39.58 -1.03
N ALA A 799 19.07 38.97 -1.45
CA ALA A 799 20.36 39.11 -0.78
C ALA A 799 21.16 40.24 -1.41
N VAL A 800 21.56 41.23 -0.61
CA VAL A 800 22.49 42.32 -1.00
C VAL A 800 23.80 42.15 -0.26
N GLN A 801 24.85 41.84 -0.99
CA GLN A 801 26.12 41.39 -0.40
C GLN A 801 27.31 42.17 -0.99
N GLY A 802 28.23 42.58 -0.17
CA GLY A 802 29.39 43.32 -0.55
C GLY A 802 29.66 44.52 0.34
N PRO A 803 30.82 45.18 0.23
CA PRO A 803 31.23 46.32 1.08
C PRO A 803 30.20 47.46 1.13
N LYS A 804 29.55 47.75 -0.01
CA LYS A 804 28.54 48.79 -0.13
C LYS A 804 27.08 48.33 0.13
N SER A 805 26.85 47.12 0.58
CA SER A 805 25.52 46.58 0.81
C SER A 805 24.64 47.44 1.74
N ARG A 806 25.26 47.99 2.79
CA ARG A 806 24.53 48.88 3.73
C ARG A 806 24.07 50.16 3.04
N ASP A 807 24.95 50.79 2.24
CA ASP A 807 24.66 52.03 1.55
C ASP A 807 23.50 51.89 0.56
N ILE A 808 23.38 50.66 0.00
CA ILE A 808 22.27 50.32 -0.90
C ILE A 808 20.94 50.17 -0.14
N ILE A 809 20.93 49.49 1.00
CA ILE A 809 19.65 49.19 1.69
C ILE A 809 19.21 50.33 2.63
N ALA A 810 20.11 51.09 3.20
CA ALA A 810 19.80 52.12 4.19
C ALA A 810 18.73 53.15 3.72
N PRO A 811 18.80 53.65 2.47
CA PRO A 811 17.79 54.62 2.00
C PRO A 811 16.42 53.98 1.70
N LEU A 812 16.29 52.65 1.64
CA LEU A 812 15.09 51.94 1.28
C LEU A 812 14.31 51.40 2.51
N VAL A 813 14.99 51.28 3.66
CA VAL A 813 14.46 50.67 4.88
C VAL A 813 13.90 51.73 5.81
N GLU A 814 12.71 51.47 6.37
CA GLU A 814 12.04 52.32 7.34
C GLU A 814 11.80 51.54 8.64
N GLY A 815 12.00 52.21 9.79
CA GLY A 815 11.76 51.59 11.10
C GLY A 815 12.82 50.61 11.57
N ILE A 816 13.95 50.45 10.79
CA ILE A 816 15.09 49.60 11.16
C ILE A 816 16.37 50.43 11.07
N ASP A 817 17.11 50.56 12.17
CA ASP A 817 18.49 51.07 12.15
C ASP A 817 19.44 49.96 11.67
N VAL A 818 20.03 50.15 10.50
CA VAL A 818 20.94 49.21 9.86
C VAL A 818 22.42 49.40 10.24
N SER A 819 22.73 50.28 11.22
CA SER A 819 24.07 50.49 11.76
C SER A 819 24.64 49.19 12.38
N ASP A 820 25.96 49.09 12.49
CA ASP A 820 26.60 47.93 13.13
C ASP A 820 26.23 47.78 14.61
N ALA A 821 25.93 48.87 15.28
CA ALA A 821 25.53 48.90 16.68
C ALA A 821 24.10 48.36 16.88
N ALA A 822 23.15 48.82 16.09
CA ALA A 822 21.74 48.42 16.22
C ALA A 822 21.46 47.06 15.55
N MET A 823 22.19 46.73 14.48
CA MET A 823 22.04 45.50 13.73
C MET A 823 23.39 44.79 13.53
N PRO A 824 23.96 44.20 14.63
CA PRO A 824 25.19 43.46 14.53
C PRO A 824 25.04 42.20 13.66
N HIS A 825 26.19 41.62 13.23
CA HIS A 825 26.18 40.37 12.48
C HIS A 825 25.39 39.28 13.18
N MET A 826 24.67 38.46 12.41
CA MET A 826 23.72 37.44 12.90
C MET A 826 22.58 38.03 13.74
N SER A 827 21.88 39.02 13.20
CA SER A 827 20.65 39.56 13.75
C SER A 827 19.55 39.66 12.71
N VAL A 828 18.30 39.71 13.20
CA VAL A 828 17.10 39.90 12.39
C VAL A 828 16.28 41.06 12.99
N ARG A 829 15.67 41.86 12.13
CA ARG A 829 14.76 42.92 12.49
C ARG A 829 13.51 42.90 11.62
N GLU A 830 12.38 43.20 12.19
CA GLU A 830 11.14 43.42 11.43
C GLU A 830 10.87 44.94 11.30
N GLY A 831 10.40 45.38 10.14
CA GLY A 831 10.10 46.75 9.75
C GLY A 831 9.54 46.80 8.36
N THR A 832 9.83 47.87 7.60
CA THR A 832 9.41 47.99 6.20
C THR A 832 10.58 48.33 5.28
N ILE A 833 10.46 47.92 4.03
CA ILE A 833 11.35 48.32 2.94
C ILE A 833 10.49 48.80 1.76
N CYS A 834 10.72 50.02 1.30
CA CYS A 834 9.87 50.62 0.27
C CYS A 834 8.36 50.58 0.66
N GLY A 835 8.02 50.72 1.93
CA GLY A 835 6.66 50.60 2.44
C GLY A 835 6.12 49.17 2.57
N VAL A 836 6.92 48.13 2.24
CA VAL A 836 6.53 46.69 2.32
C VAL A 836 7.05 46.10 3.62
N PRO A 837 6.22 45.37 4.40
CA PRO A 837 6.69 44.65 5.58
C PRO A 837 7.84 43.73 5.25
N THR A 838 8.92 43.82 6.05
CA THR A 838 10.12 43.01 5.81
C THR A 838 10.68 42.38 7.08
N ARG A 839 11.30 41.24 6.91
CA ARG A 839 12.25 40.65 7.85
C ARG A 839 13.66 40.84 7.28
N LEU A 840 14.42 41.71 7.86
CA LEU A 840 15.76 42.01 7.44
C LEU A 840 16.77 41.23 8.27
N PHE A 841 17.52 40.33 7.61
CA PHE A 841 18.59 39.55 8.25
C PHE A 841 19.96 40.17 7.94
N ARG A 842 20.79 40.33 8.94
CA ARG A 842 22.19 40.77 8.83
C ARG A 842 23.12 39.56 8.81
N MET A 843 23.24 38.96 7.65
CA MET A 843 24.01 37.75 7.44
C MET A 843 24.59 37.70 6.01
N SER A 844 25.51 36.80 5.74
CA SER A 844 26.11 36.66 4.42
C SER A 844 26.64 35.27 4.16
N PHE A 845 26.37 34.78 2.96
CA PHE A 845 26.95 33.55 2.48
C PHE A 845 28.20 33.74 1.59
N THR A 846 28.42 34.97 1.06
CA THR A 846 29.61 35.32 0.29
C THR A 846 30.81 35.68 1.17
N GLY A 847 30.56 35.84 2.50
CA GLY A 847 31.55 36.28 3.47
C GLY A 847 31.87 37.78 3.44
N GLU A 848 31.18 38.54 2.59
CA GLU A 848 31.19 40.00 2.63
C GLU A 848 30.10 40.52 3.59
N ARG A 849 30.03 41.82 3.85
CA ARG A 849 28.91 42.42 4.53
C ARG A 849 27.66 42.13 3.72
N GLY A 850 26.61 41.62 4.37
CA GLY A 850 25.42 41.24 3.65
C GLY A 850 24.14 41.42 4.45
N PHE A 851 23.06 41.59 3.71
CA PHE A 851 21.70 41.62 4.22
C PHE A 851 20.81 40.76 3.34
N GLU A 852 19.91 40.04 3.96
CA GLU A 852 18.85 39.28 3.27
C GLU A 852 17.50 39.89 3.62
N ILE A 853 16.85 40.42 2.61
CA ILE A 853 15.57 41.11 2.66
C ILE A 853 14.49 40.07 2.38
N ASN A 854 13.71 39.70 3.37
CA ASN A 854 12.57 38.81 3.22
C ASN A 854 11.29 39.66 3.17
N VAL A 855 10.60 39.62 2.04
CA VAL A 855 9.31 40.31 1.83
C VAL A 855 8.24 39.32 1.38
N PRO A 856 6.93 39.60 1.60
CA PRO A 856 5.88 38.74 1.02
C PRO A 856 6.08 38.61 -0.49
N ALA A 857 5.92 37.38 -1.00
CA ALA A 857 6.27 37.05 -2.37
C ALA A 857 5.62 37.94 -3.42
N ASP A 858 4.36 38.39 -3.17
CA ASP A 858 3.63 39.26 -4.08
C ASP A 858 4.31 40.63 -4.34
N TYR A 859 5.18 41.03 -3.43
CA TYR A 859 5.95 42.29 -3.57
C TYR A 859 7.40 42.03 -4.03
N GLY A 860 7.80 40.78 -4.23
CA GLY A 860 9.19 40.40 -4.45
C GLY A 860 9.84 41.09 -5.66
N GLU A 861 9.18 41.13 -6.82
CA GLU A 861 9.72 41.78 -8.02
C GLU A 861 9.80 43.32 -7.85
N ALA A 862 8.77 43.95 -7.26
CA ALA A 862 8.75 45.40 -7.06
C ALA A 862 9.87 45.84 -6.10
N VAL A 863 10.08 45.11 -5.00
CA VAL A 863 11.17 45.39 -4.06
C VAL A 863 12.54 45.10 -4.68
N TRP A 864 12.65 44.02 -5.47
CA TRP A 864 13.85 43.74 -6.24
C TRP A 864 14.23 44.89 -7.17
N GLU A 865 13.28 45.45 -7.92
CA GLU A 865 13.50 46.55 -8.84
C GLU A 865 13.95 47.82 -8.10
N ALA A 866 13.35 48.14 -6.95
CA ALA A 866 13.78 49.24 -6.12
C ALA A 866 15.21 49.06 -5.56
N VAL A 867 15.50 47.86 -5.03
CA VAL A 867 16.87 47.49 -4.57
C VAL A 867 17.88 47.55 -5.73
N TRP A 868 17.50 47.03 -6.89
CA TRP A 868 18.36 47.09 -8.06
C TRP A 868 18.64 48.53 -8.55
N ALA A 869 17.62 49.39 -8.58
CA ALA A 869 17.79 50.80 -8.94
C ALA A 869 18.81 51.52 -8.01
N GLU A 870 18.73 51.24 -6.72
CA GLU A 870 19.69 51.81 -5.75
C GLU A 870 21.07 51.14 -5.91
N ALA A 871 21.11 49.81 -6.10
CA ALA A 871 22.38 49.08 -6.27
C ALA A 871 23.24 49.55 -7.47
N GLN A 872 22.56 49.93 -8.57
CA GLN A 872 23.23 50.48 -9.76
C GLN A 872 24.02 51.76 -9.46
N LYS A 873 23.53 52.63 -8.57
CA LYS A 873 24.22 53.85 -8.19
C LYS A 873 25.56 53.59 -7.47
N HIS A 874 25.68 52.44 -6.89
CA HIS A 874 26.85 51.97 -6.14
C HIS A 874 27.78 51.05 -6.93
N GLY A 875 27.51 50.86 -8.24
CA GLY A 875 28.30 49.99 -9.13
C GLY A 875 28.13 48.49 -8.85
N ALA A 876 27.01 48.10 -8.26
CA ALA A 876 26.72 46.70 -7.98
C ALA A 876 26.32 45.92 -9.25
N CYS A 877 26.33 44.59 -9.19
CA CYS A 877 25.83 43.70 -10.22
C CYS A 877 24.73 42.76 -9.66
N ALA A 878 23.83 42.30 -10.53
CA ALA A 878 23.12 41.07 -10.29
C ALA A 878 24.12 39.93 -10.48
N TYR A 879 24.06 38.93 -9.62
CA TYR A 879 24.91 37.75 -9.72
C TYR A 879 24.12 36.46 -9.53
N GLY A 880 24.63 35.41 -10.14
CA GLY A 880 24.00 34.12 -10.14
C GLY A 880 24.56 33.13 -9.14
N THR A 881 24.01 31.93 -9.15
CA THR A 881 24.41 30.84 -8.26
C THR A 881 25.84 30.39 -8.46
N GLU A 882 26.38 30.44 -9.69
CA GLU A 882 27.76 30.05 -9.94
C GLU A 882 28.76 31.02 -9.24
N ALA A 883 28.52 32.33 -9.34
CA ALA A 883 29.31 33.30 -8.58
C ALA A 883 29.15 33.12 -7.06
N MET A 884 27.94 32.80 -6.59
CA MET A 884 27.71 32.49 -5.18
C MET A 884 28.54 31.28 -4.74
N HIS A 885 28.60 30.22 -5.57
CA HIS A 885 29.39 29.01 -5.30
C HIS A 885 30.91 29.32 -5.17
N VAL A 886 31.45 30.16 -6.02
CA VAL A 886 32.85 30.60 -5.92
C VAL A 886 33.08 31.40 -4.65
N LEU A 887 32.22 32.40 -4.40
CA LEU A 887 32.37 33.34 -3.29
C LEU A 887 32.31 32.65 -1.91
N ARG A 888 31.37 31.70 -1.75
CA ARG A 888 31.23 30.94 -0.49
C ARG A 888 32.41 29.97 -0.29
N ALA A 889 32.89 29.32 -1.39
CA ALA A 889 33.99 28.38 -1.33
C ALA A 889 35.31 29.08 -0.91
N GLU A 890 35.55 30.31 -1.39
CA GLU A 890 36.70 31.14 -0.96
C GLU A 890 36.71 31.40 0.56
N LYS A 891 35.56 31.31 1.22
CA LYS A 891 35.39 31.50 2.67
C LYS A 891 35.30 30.19 3.45
N GLY A 892 35.35 29.06 2.76
CA GLY A 892 35.23 27.73 3.38
C GLY A 892 33.83 27.38 3.87
N TYR A 893 32.79 28.04 3.35
CA TYR A 893 31.39 27.69 3.70
C TYR A 893 30.92 26.52 2.84
N ILE A 894 30.30 25.51 3.49
CA ILE A 894 29.84 24.33 2.81
C ILE A 894 28.45 24.54 2.19
N ILE A 895 28.11 23.67 1.23
CA ILE A 895 26.74 23.44 0.76
C ILE A 895 26.41 21.96 0.97
N VAL A 896 25.38 21.68 1.73
CA VAL A 896 24.88 20.30 1.93
C VAL A 896 24.45 19.74 0.58
N GLY A 897 25.03 18.60 0.21
CA GLY A 897 24.86 17.95 -1.08
C GLY A 897 25.97 18.23 -2.10
N GLN A 898 26.91 19.16 -1.81
CA GLN A 898 28.16 19.34 -2.57
C GLN A 898 29.35 18.82 -1.80
N GLU A 899 29.59 19.32 -0.59
CA GLU A 899 30.64 18.83 0.30
C GLU A 899 30.17 17.68 1.21
N THR A 900 28.90 17.25 1.12
CA THR A 900 28.37 16.13 1.88
C THR A 900 27.68 15.13 0.96
N ASP A 901 27.92 13.84 1.21
CA ASP A 901 27.37 12.71 0.44
C ASP A 901 26.42 11.80 1.26
N GLY A 902 26.05 12.24 2.47
CA GLY A 902 25.26 11.46 3.42
C GLY A 902 26.05 10.58 4.38
N THR A 903 27.39 10.63 4.30
CA THR A 903 28.30 9.93 5.23
C THR A 903 29.28 10.89 5.92
N VAL A 904 29.04 12.19 5.79
CA VAL A 904 29.93 13.26 6.32
C VAL A 904 29.42 13.70 7.69
N THR A 905 30.33 13.74 8.66
CA THR A 905 30.09 14.26 10.00
C THR A 905 30.46 15.76 10.08
N PRO A 906 30.04 16.50 11.11
CA PRO A 906 30.44 17.89 11.33
C PRO A 906 31.96 18.06 11.44
N ASP A 907 32.65 17.08 12.01
CA ASP A 907 34.12 17.12 12.17
C ASP A 907 34.86 17.06 10.82
N ASP A 908 34.34 16.25 9.87
CA ASP A 908 34.95 16.08 8.55
C ASP A 908 35.01 17.38 7.74
N VAL A 909 34.06 18.30 7.98
CA VAL A 909 33.93 19.57 7.26
C VAL A 909 34.24 20.80 8.14
N GLY A 910 34.84 20.58 9.29
CA GLY A 910 35.24 21.67 10.19
C GLY A 910 34.11 22.42 10.88
N LEU A 911 32.94 21.78 11.03
CA LEU A 911 31.73 22.34 11.66
C LEU A 911 31.51 21.89 13.12
N ALA A 912 32.48 21.26 13.76
CA ALA A 912 32.39 20.85 15.17
C ALA A 912 32.01 22.01 16.12
N TRP A 913 32.38 23.25 15.79
CA TRP A 913 31.99 24.45 16.54
C TRP A 913 30.46 24.70 16.58
N ALA A 914 29.72 24.14 15.61
CA ALA A 914 28.26 24.27 15.55
C ALA A 914 27.56 23.31 16.51
N ILE A 915 28.27 22.38 17.12
CA ILE A 915 27.71 21.46 18.12
C ILE A 915 27.78 22.15 19.49
N GLY A 916 26.64 22.23 20.14
CA GLY A 916 26.51 22.81 21.49
C GLY A 916 27.34 22.04 22.52
N LYS A 917 28.03 22.71 23.38
CA LYS A 917 28.77 22.07 24.48
C LYS A 917 27.77 21.32 25.38
N GLY A 918 27.97 20.01 25.48
CA GLY A 918 27.08 19.14 26.26
C GLY A 918 25.97 18.46 25.48
N LYS A 919 25.99 18.55 24.14
CA LYS A 919 25.14 17.78 23.22
C LYS A 919 25.93 16.64 22.57
#